data_17428ef10d3bcec2011d293895d96512
#
_entry.id   17428ef10d3bcec2011d293895d96512
#
_cell.length_a   1.000
_cell.length_b   1.000
_cell.length_c   1.000
_cell.angle_alpha   90.00
_cell.angle_beta   90.00
_cell.angle_gamma   90.00
#
_symmetry.space_group_name_H-M   'P 1'
#
loop_
_entity.id
_entity.type
_entity.pdbx_description
1 polymer ?
#
loop_
_entity_poly.entity_id
_entity_poly.type
_entity_poly.pdbx_seq_one_letter_code
_entity_poly.pdbx_strand_id
1 'polypeptide(L)'
;MANFLTKIFGTHSSHELKKIYPIADKVDALEEQFKKLTDDELRAKTDEFKQRYQNGETLDQLLPEAFATCREAAWRVLGMRHYRVQIIGGIVLHQGRIAEMKTGEGKTLVATLPAYLNALTGKGVHIVTVNDYLAKRDSEWMGKVYRFLGLKVGLVIHEVPPQARKAMYAADITYGTNNEFGFDYLRDNMAIYKNAMVQRDHAFAIVDEVDSILIDEARTPLIISGQGEKSSQLYEIADRFAAQLSCLRVKEVDAKEEQDDIDADYIVDEKAKTATLTPHGQKRAEAYFKVENLSDPANTTLQHHINQAIKARGVMQRDVDYVVRDGQVIIVDEFTGRLMFGRRYNEGLHQAIEAKEGVKVEHESKTLATITFQNYFRLYGKLSGMTGTALTEEEEFRHTYQLDVIEIPTNKPVARKDNPDAVYKNERGKIMATIARIEQCHAKGQPILVGTVSIEKSEELSKILKAKGIKHTVMNAKYHEREAEIVAQAGKPGAVTIATNMAGRGTDIMLGGNAETMALDEIKKYLRHEVEDRVQKGEMDERVAHDYIDHMIYEANGHADTDDQEVLAIRAKFEELYSKFKTETDAAAEKVRAAGGLYILGTERHESRRIDNQLRGRAGRQGDPGESSFYISLEDDLMRLFGSERIQNMMDTLGIADDEPIDQKILSGAIENAQKKIESRNFGVRKHVLEYDDVLNTQRQTIYAQRLQVLEGKDVKDNIVKMIDDTIAHAVHAAIGEHSLISTEMVEQARRPFIGVFLRPEDCTFTPEECDDLTADQLTNILSDQAHKVYEAKEQALGSPIMRELERVVLLKNVDSKWMDHIDAMTELRNGIGLRAYGQYDPVVEYKREGFDMFDAMIDSIREDTVRMIFLAQVRTREEPKREQVAKETGAAGATDGSVKAEPKRAGKKPGPNDPCPCGSGKKYKKCCYLKPDDPYK
;
A
#
# COMPACT_ATOMS: atom_id res chain seq x y z
N MET A 1 10.47 10.69 -37.37
CA MET A 1 9.63 9.75 -38.15
C MET A 1 8.39 9.29 -37.40
N ALA A 2 8.47 8.94 -36.13
CA ALA A 2 7.29 8.51 -35.35
C ALA A 2 6.14 9.54 -35.36
N ASN A 3 6.43 10.83 -35.11
CA ASN A 3 5.41 11.91 -35.09
C ASN A 3 4.69 12.14 -36.45
N PHE A 4 5.28 11.74 -37.57
CA PHE A 4 4.65 11.90 -38.87
C PHE A 4 3.71 10.72 -39.18
N LEU A 5 4.10 9.51 -38.79
CA LEU A 5 3.28 8.31 -38.97
C LEU A 5 2.04 8.36 -38.06
N THR A 6 2.19 8.81 -36.78
CA THR A 6 1.05 8.96 -35.87
C THR A 6 0.06 10.06 -36.32
N LYS A 7 0.50 11.09 -37.02
CA LYS A 7 -0.40 12.09 -37.61
C LYS A 7 -1.24 11.53 -38.79
N ILE A 8 -0.72 10.53 -39.53
CA ILE A 8 -1.42 9.95 -40.67
C ILE A 8 -2.29 8.77 -40.24
N PHE A 9 -1.77 7.89 -39.38
CA PHE A 9 -2.45 6.63 -38.99
C PHE A 9 -3.24 6.75 -37.67
N GLY A 10 -3.12 7.85 -36.93
CA GLY A 10 -3.72 8.01 -35.62
C GLY A 10 -2.97 7.24 -34.53
N THR A 11 -3.39 7.46 -33.26
CA THR A 11 -2.90 6.70 -32.10
C THR A 11 -3.80 5.52 -31.81
N HIS A 12 -3.35 4.54 -31.02
CA HIS A 12 -4.17 3.44 -30.50
C HIS A 12 -5.46 3.99 -29.88
N SER A 13 -5.33 4.97 -28.98
CA SER A 13 -6.48 5.63 -28.34
C SER A 13 -7.46 6.22 -29.34
N SER A 14 -6.96 6.85 -30.43
CA SER A 14 -7.85 7.43 -31.44
C SER A 14 -8.67 6.41 -32.23
N HIS A 15 -8.16 5.20 -32.42
CA HIS A 15 -8.89 4.09 -33.07
C HIS A 15 -9.93 3.50 -32.13
N GLU A 16 -9.59 3.31 -30.87
CA GLU A 16 -10.52 2.79 -29.86
C GLU A 16 -11.66 3.78 -29.56
N LEU A 17 -11.34 5.08 -29.46
CA LEU A 17 -12.36 6.11 -29.27
C LEU A 17 -13.42 6.11 -30.39
N LYS A 18 -13.05 5.83 -31.65
CA LYS A 18 -14.02 5.69 -32.75
C LYS A 18 -15.06 4.59 -32.53
N LYS A 19 -14.71 3.52 -31.80
CA LYS A 19 -15.64 2.45 -31.43
C LYS A 19 -16.54 2.89 -30.26
N ILE A 20 -16.05 3.75 -29.39
CA ILE A 20 -16.73 4.21 -28.16
C ILE A 20 -17.74 5.34 -28.47
N TYR A 21 -17.41 6.25 -29.40
CA TYR A 21 -18.29 7.38 -29.76
C TYR A 21 -19.74 6.98 -30.08
N PRO A 22 -20.02 5.92 -30.87
CA PRO A 22 -21.41 5.51 -31.13
C PRO A 22 -22.16 5.07 -29.88
N ILE A 23 -21.47 4.54 -28.87
CA ILE A 23 -22.10 4.17 -27.59
C ILE A 23 -22.43 5.43 -26.79
N ALA A 24 -21.51 6.40 -26.73
CA ALA A 24 -21.74 7.68 -26.11
C ALA A 24 -22.88 8.45 -26.77
N ASP A 25 -22.99 8.39 -28.11
CA ASP A 25 -24.10 8.99 -28.87
C ASP A 25 -25.45 8.40 -28.44
N LYS A 26 -25.52 7.09 -28.17
CA LYS A 26 -26.77 6.47 -27.66
C LYS A 26 -27.12 6.97 -26.27
N VAL A 27 -26.14 7.18 -25.38
CA VAL A 27 -26.40 7.77 -24.05
C VAL A 27 -26.91 9.20 -24.18
N ASP A 28 -26.27 10.01 -25.04
CA ASP A 28 -26.70 11.39 -25.26
C ASP A 28 -28.14 11.48 -25.86
N ALA A 29 -28.48 10.56 -26.75
CA ALA A 29 -29.81 10.50 -27.36
C ALA A 29 -30.96 10.22 -26.36
N LEU A 30 -30.67 9.52 -25.28
CA LEU A 30 -31.63 9.20 -24.20
C LEU A 30 -31.88 10.34 -23.22
N GLU A 31 -31.08 11.41 -23.25
CA GLU A 31 -31.12 12.49 -22.29
C GLU A 31 -32.51 13.10 -22.10
N GLU A 32 -33.17 13.51 -23.19
CA GLU A 32 -34.48 14.15 -23.12
C GLU A 32 -35.60 13.21 -22.64
N GLN A 33 -35.43 11.92 -22.82
CA GLN A 33 -36.33 10.91 -22.29
C GLN A 33 -36.20 10.78 -20.78
N PHE A 34 -34.98 10.70 -20.27
CA PHE A 34 -34.73 10.52 -18.83
C PHE A 34 -34.98 11.76 -18.00
N LYS A 35 -34.84 12.95 -18.57
CA LYS A 35 -35.26 14.23 -17.95
C LYS A 35 -36.76 14.30 -17.60
N LYS A 36 -37.60 13.58 -18.34
CA LYS A 36 -39.05 13.61 -18.14
C LYS A 36 -39.53 12.65 -17.06
N LEU A 37 -38.68 11.70 -16.63
CA LEU A 37 -39.02 10.76 -15.59
C LEU A 37 -39.15 11.48 -14.23
N THR A 38 -40.09 11.04 -13.42
CA THR A 38 -40.19 11.43 -12.02
C THR A 38 -39.07 10.79 -11.22
N ASP A 39 -38.83 11.23 -9.99
CA ASP A 39 -37.79 10.63 -9.12
C ASP A 39 -38.08 9.18 -8.83
N ASP A 40 -39.34 8.79 -8.62
CA ASP A 40 -39.72 7.41 -8.36
C ASP A 40 -39.56 6.52 -9.60
N GLU A 41 -39.90 7.03 -10.78
CA GLU A 41 -39.66 6.32 -12.06
C GLU A 41 -38.18 6.14 -12.33
N LEU A 42 -37.35 7.16 -12.01
CA LEU A 42 -35.90 7.06 -12.18
C LEU A 42 -35.29 6.05 -11.22
N ARG A 43 -35.74 6.00 -9.96
CA ARG A 43 -35.33 4.98 -8.97
C ARG A 43 -35.72 3.56 -9.39
N ALA A 44 -36.96 3.40 -9.90
CA ALA A 44 -37.49 2.11 -10.36
C ALA A 44 -36.69 1.52 -11.51
N LYS A 45 -35.93 2.32 -12.29
CA LYS A 45 -35.04 1.85 -13.33
C LYS A 45 -33.96 0.91 -12.80
N THR A 46 -33.49 1.10 -11.57
CA THR A 46 -32.49 0.21 -10.96
C THR A 46 -33.01 -1.22 -10.81
N ASP A 47 -34.24 -1.39 -10.34
CA ASP A 47 -34.85 -2.71 -10.18
C ASP A 47 -35.19 -3.32 -11.55
N GLU A 48 -35.66 -2.51 -12.51
CA GLU A 48 -35.84 -2.93 -13.90
C GLU A 48 -34.56 -3.49 -14.50
N PHE A 49 -33.44 -2.77 -14.38
CA PHE A 49 -32.15 -3.22 -14.92
C PHE A 49 -31.64 -4.49 -14.22
N LYS A 50 -31.79 -4.60 -12.89
CA LYS A 50 -31.47 -5.83 -12.16
C LYS A 50 -32.24 -7.04 -12.68
N GLN A 51 -33.55 -6.88 -12.96
CA GLN A 51 -34.38 -7.94 -13.52
C GLN A 51 -33.97 -8.29 -14.96
N ARG A 52 -33.72 -7.31 -15.82
CA ARG A 52 -33.25 -7.52 -17.19
C ARG A 52 -31.92 -8.27 -17.21
N TYR A 53 -30.99 -7.91 -16.32
CA TYR A 53 -29.72 -8.61 -16.16
C TYR A 53 -29.95 -10.07 -15.72
N GLN A 54 -30.81 -10.32 -14.75
CA GLN A 54 -31.16 -11.66 -14.30
C GLN A 54 -31.81 -12.50 -15.41
N ASN A 55 -32.55 -11.86 -16.30
CA ASN A 55 -33.16 -12.48 -17.47
C ASN A 55 -32.16 -12.73 -18.63
N GLY A 56 -30.88 -12.43 -18.46
CA GLY A 56 -29.79 -12.75 -19.40
C GLY A 56 -29.37 -11.58 -20.30
N GLU A 57 -29.86 -10.38 -20.10
CA GLU A 57 -29.37 -9.20 -20.81
C GLU A 57 -27.97 -8.81 -20.29
N THR A 58 -27.05 -8.45 -21.20
CA THR A 58 -25.67 -8.15 -20.81
C THR A 58 -25.54 -6.71 -20.29
N LEU A 59 -24.52 -6.43 -19.47
CA LEU A 59 -24.23 -5.08 -18.99
C LEU A 59 -23.97 -4.10 -20.16
N ASP A 60 -23.34 -4.56 -21.26
CA ASP A 60 -23.12 -3.74 -22.45
C ASP A 60 -24.42 -3.31 -23.14
N GLN A 61 -25.44 -4.17 -23.11
CA GLN A 61 -26.77 -3.82 -23.63
C GLN A 61 -27.49 -2.82 -22.73
N LEU A 62 -27.34 -2.96 -21.41
CA LEU A 62 -27.94 -2.04 -20.42
C LEU A 62 -27.20 -0.69 -20.32
N LEU A 63 -25.93 -0.64 -20.75
CA LEU A 63 -25.03 0.51 -20.53
C LEU A 63 -25.64 1.84 -20.96
N PRO A 64 -26.24 2.02 -22.15
CA PRO A 64 -26.75 3.33 -22.56
C PRO A 64 -27.84 3.87 -21.63
N GLU A 65 -28.78 3.01 -21.23
CA GLU A 65 -29.89 3.38 -20.35
C GLU A 65 -29.41 3.60 -18.91
N ALA A 66 -28.53 2.73 -18.41
CA ALA A 66 -27.98 2.85 -17.06
C ALA A 66 -27.12 4.13 -16.90
N PHE A 67 -26.31 4.47 -17.92
CA PHE A 67 -25.53 5.71 -17.90
C PHE A 67 -26.43 6.95 -17.98
N ALA A 68 -27.48 6.92 -18.79
CA ALA A 68 -28.47 8.00 -18.84
C ALA A 68 -29.19 8.18 -17.49
N THR A 69 -29.55 7.08 -16.82
CA THR A 69 -30.13 7.06 -15.46
C THR A 69 -29.20 7.72 -14.44
N CYS A 70 -27.96 7.26 -14.40
CA CYS A 70 -26.97 7.78 -13.46
C CYS A 70 -26.62 9.26 -13.72
N ARG A 71 -26.55 9.66 -15.00
CA ARG A 71 -26.32 11.04 -15.43
C ARG A 71 -27.43 11.99 -14.95
N GLU A 72 -28.69 11.58 -15.11
CA GLU A 72 -29.83 12.36 -14.67
C GLU A 72 -29.90 12.41 -13.13
N ALA A 73 -29.67 11.29 -12.45
CA ALA A 73 -29.58 11.24 -10.99
C ALA A 73 -28.50 12.19 -10.44
N ALA A 74 -27.31 12.18 -11.04
CA ALA A 74 -26.22 13.08 -10.65
C ALA A 74 -26.61 14.56 -10.84
N TRP A 75 -27.32 14.88 -11.90
CA TRP A 75 -27.85 16.24 -12.12
C TRP A 75 -28.83 16.65 -11.03
N ARG A 76 -29.81 15.79 -10.71
CA ARG A 76 -30.82 16.10 -9.70
C ARG A 76 -30.27 16.24 -8.29
N VAL A 77 -29.37 15.35 -7.93
CA VAL A 77 -28.88 15.22 -6.54
C VAL A 77 -27.69 16.13 -6.27
N LEU A 78 -26.76 16.25 -7.23
CA LEU A 78 -25.51 16.99 -7.05
C LEU A 78 -25.47 18.32 -7.84
N GLY A 79 -26.43 18.58 -8.75
CA GLY A 79 -26.31 19.67 -9.70
C GLY A 79 -25.20 19.50 -10.73
N MET A 80 -24.63 18.30 -10.83
CA MET A 80 -23.50 17.97 -11.71
C MET A 80 -23.96 17.07 -12.85
N ARG A 81 -23.76 17.56 -14.07
CA ARG A 81 -24.09 16.80 -15.26
C ARG A 81 -22.82 16.29 -15.90
N HIS A 82 -22.76 14.99 -16.18
CA HIS A 82 -21.63 14.41 -16.90
C HIS A 82 -21.49 15.00 -18.31
N TYR A 83 -20.29 15.47 -18.62
CA TYR A 83 -19.91 15.87 -19.96
C TYR A 83 -19.73 14.64 -20.86
N ARG A 84 -19.83 14.85 -22.18
CA ARG A 84 -19.60 13.76 -23.15
C ARG A 84 -18.25 13.06 -22.96
N VAL A 85 -17.17 13.79 -22.68
CA VAL A 85 -15.85 13.20 -22.41
C VAL A 85 -15.86 12.33 -21.14
N GLN A 86 -16.68 12.68 -20.16
CA GLN A 86 -16.85 11.89 -18.94
C GLN A 86 -17.63 10.60 -19.19
N ILE A 87 -18.65 10.63 -20.06
CA ILE A 87 -19.35 9.42 -20.50
C ILE A 87 -18.39 8.48 -21.21
N ILE A 88 -17.54 9.01 -22.10
CA ILE A 88 -16.50 8.22 -22.80
C ILE A 88 -15.54 7.59 -21.78
N GLY A 89 -15.06 8.35 -20.80
CA GLY A 89 -14.24 7.83 -19.70
C GLY A 89 -14.92 6.71 -18.92
N GLY A 90 -16.21 6.87 -18.60
CA GLY A 90 -17.02 5.84 -17.94
C GLY A 90 -17.15 4.55 -18.75
N ILE A 91 -17.28 4.65 -20.07
CA ILE A 91 -17.32 3.48 -20.97
C ILE A 91 -15.97 2.75 -20.95
N VAL A 92 -14.86 3.48 -21.04
CA VAL A 92 -13.49 2.91 -20.96
C VAL A 92 -13.30 2.16 -19.66
N LEU A 93 -13.70 2.74 -18.53
CA LEU A 93 -13.64 2.08 -17.21
C LEU A 93 -14.52 0.82 -17.17
N HIS A 94 -15.73 0.87 -17.75
CA HIS A 94 -16.59 -0.31 -17.79
C HIS A 94 -15.95 -1.45 -18.61
N GLN A 95 -15.19 -1.12 -19.65
CA GLN A 95 -14.48 -2.11 -20.47
C GLN A 95 -13.28 -2.77 -19.76
N GLY A 96 -12.97 -2.41 -18.52
CA GLY A 96 -11.80 -2.93 -17.81
C GLY A 96 -10.48 -2.37 -18.34
N ARG A 97 -10.42 -1.08 -18.61
CA ARG A 97 -9.27 -0.36 -19.18
C ARG A 97 -8.91 0.84 -18.32
N ILE A 98 -7.78 1.49 -18.61
CA ILE A 98 -7.38 2.73 -17.94
C ILE A 98 -7.85 3.93 -18.76
N ALA A 99 -8.64 4.80 -18.12
CA ALA A 99 -9.03 6.10 -18.67
C ALA A 99 -8.00 7.17 -18.25
N GLU A 100 -7.13 7.59 -19.17
CA GLU A 100 -6.28 8.74 -18.93
C GLU A 100 -7.09 10.01 -19.19
N MET A 101 -7.49 10.68 -18.10
CA MET A 101 -8.18 11.97 -18.12
C MET A 101 -7.34 13.01 -17.40
N LYS A 102 -7.08 14.13 -18.05
CA LYS A 102 -6.25 15.20 -17.47
C LYS A 102 -6.80 15.64 -16.10
N THR A 103 -5.92 16.13 -15.25
CA THR A 103 -6.31 16.59 -13.91
C THR A 103 -7.35 17.70 -13.99
N GLY A 104 -8.39 17.67 -13.14
CA GLY A 104 -9.48 18.62 -13.16
C GLY A 104 -10.64 18.29 -14.15
N GLU A 105 -10.61 17.14 -14.86
CA GLU A 105 -11.68 16.70 -15.75
C GLU A 105 -12.85 15.98 -15.03
N GLY A 106 -12.81 15.92 -13.68
CA GLY A 106 -13.88 15.35 -12.86
C GLY A 106 -13.94 13.83 -12.83
N LYS A 107 -12.78 13.16 -12.73
CA LYS A 107 -12.66 11.69 -12.66
C LYS A 107 -13.56 11.05 -11.60
N THR A 108 -13.69 11.67 -10.44
CA THR A 108 -14.55 11.18 -9.34
C THR A 108 -16.00 11.02 -9.79
N LEU A 109 -16.52 11.99 -10.57
CA LEU A 109 -17.86 11.90 -11.14
C LEU A 109 -17.97 10.83 -12.23
N VAL A 110 -16.91 10.67 -13.06
CA VAL A 110 -16.86 9.63 -14.11
C VAL A 110 -17.03 8.24 -13.53
N ALA A 111 -16.37 7.94 -12.39
CA ALA A 111 -16.45 6.65 -11.75
C ALA A 111 -17.89 6.24 -11.36
N THR A 112 -18.81 7.20 -11.19
CA THR A 112 -20.20 6.91 -10.83
C THR A 112 -20.93 6.09 -11.90
N LEU A 113 -20.62 6.30 -13.16
CA LEU A 113 -21.27 5.64 -14.30
C LEU A 113 -20.99 4.13 -14.34
N PRO A 114 -19.72 3.68 -14.44
CA PRO A 114 -19.41 2.25 -14.43
C PRO A 114 -19.66 1.59 -13.07
N ALA A 115 -19.55 2.31 -11.96
CA ALA A 115 -19.86 1.77 -10.64
C ALA A 115 -21.35 1.42 -10.54
N TYR A 116 -22.24 2.32 -10.93
CA TYR A 116 -23.67 2.06 -10.96
C TYR A 116 -24.02 0.86 -11.83
N LEU A 117 -23.54 0.84 -13.08
CA LEU A 117 -23.82 -0.25 -14.02
C LEU A 117 -23.36 -1.63 -13.51
N ASN A 118 -22.15 -1.70 -12.97
CA ASN A 118 -21.63 -2.98 -12.49
C ASN A 118 -22.22 -3.41 -11.14
N ALA A 119 -22.69 -2.47 -10.32
CA ALA A 119 -23.39 -2.77 -9.07
C ALA A 119 -24.73 -3.51 -9.29
N LEU A 120 -25.33 -3.37 -10.46
CA LEU A 120 -26.57 -4.09 -10.84
C LEU A 120 -26.41 -5.61 -10.81
N THR A 121 -25.18 -6.13 -10.93
CA THR A 121 -24.88 -7.56 -10.83
C THR A 121 -25.10 -8.13 -9.42
N GLY A 122 -25.14 -7.29 -8.38
CA GLY A 122 -25.20 -7.68 -6.98
C GLY A 122 -23.91 -8.27 -6.42
N LYS A 123 -22.84 -8.39 -7.23
CA LYS A 123 -21.54 -8.94 -6.81
C LYS A 123 -20.66 -7.95 -6.05
N GLY A 124 -21.00 -6.68 -6.06
CA GLY A 124 -20.23 -5.60 -5.42
C GLY A 124 -19.19 -4.97 -6.34
N VAL A 125 -19.00 -3.68 -6.14
CA VAL A 125 -17.99 -2.87 -6.84
C VAL A 125 -17.11 -2.18 -5.79
N HIS A 126 -15.81 -2.28 -5.94
CA HIS A 126 -14.86 -1.58 -5.09
C HIS A 126 -14.31 -0.35 -5.82
N ILE A 127 -14.37 0.81 -5.16
CA ILE A 127 -13.72 2.04 -5.63
C ILE A 127 -12.55 2.30 -4.70
N VAL A 128 -11.35 2.17 -5.27
CA VAL A 128 -10.10 2.19 -4.53
C VAL A 128 -9.46 3.56 -4.65
N THR A 129 -9.13 4.16 -3.52
CA THR A 129 -8.46 5.48 -3.43
C THR A 129 -7.13 5.37 -2.73
N VAL A 130 -6.30 6.41 -2.84
CA VAL A 130 -4.96 6.45 -2.24
C VAL A 130 -4.95 6.78 -0.74
N ASN A 131 -6.03 7.31 -0.18
CA ASN A 131 -6.09 7.66 1.24
C ASN A 131 -7.51 7.72 1.80
N ASP A 132 -7.63 7.69 3.13
CA ASP A 132 -8.88 7.65 3.88
C ASP A 132 -9.73 8.92 3.66
N TYR A 133 -9.09 10.08 3.55
CA TYR A 133 -9.78 11.35 3.30
C TYR A 133 -10.58 11.31 1.97
N LEU A 134 -9.93 10.86 0.89
CA LEU A 134 -10.60 10.76 -0.42
C LEU A 134 -11.69 9.69 -0.40
N ALA A 135 -11.42 8.52 0.21
CA ALA A 135 -12.40 7.45 0.32
C ALA A 135 -13.67 7.94 1.03
N LYS A 136 -13.51 8.63 2.16
CA LYS A 136 -14.61 9.17 2.97
C LYS A 136 -15.37 10.27 2.21
N ARG A 137 -14.68 11.29 1.71
CA ARG A 137 -15.27 12.39 0.94
C ARG A 137 -16.08 11.87 -0.27
N ASP A 138 -15.48 10.98 -1.05
CA ASP A 138 -16.10 10.53 -2.30
C ASP A 138 -17.25 9.54 -2.06
N SER A 139 -17.15 8.70 -1.02
CA SER A 139 -18.28 7.83 -0.62
C SER A 139 -19.50 8.59 -0.14
N GLU A 140 -19.31 9.72 0.50
CA GLU A 140 -20.41 10.58 0.95
C GLU A 140 -20.97 11.40 -0.20
N TRP A 141 -20.12 12.06 -0.94
CA TRP A 141 -20.50 12.97 -2.02
C TRP A 141 -21.12 12.23 -3.20
N MET A 142 -20.40 11.30 -3.82
CA MET A 142 -20.93 10.47 -4.92
C MET A 142 -21.96 9.45 -4.43
N GLY A 143 -21.85 9.03 -3.18
CA GLY A 143 -22.80 8.14 -2.52
C GLY A 143 -24.24 8.65 -2.54
N LYS A 144 -24.47 9.96 -2.60
CA LYS A 144 -25.82 10.53 -2.78
C LYS A 144 -26.49 10.03 -4.06
N VAL A 145 -25.75 9.96 -5.17
CA VAL A 145 -26.26 9.46 -6.46
C VAL A 145 -26.69 8.00 -6.35
N TYR A 146 -25.84 7.17 -5.75
CA TYR A 146 -26.11 5.73 -5.60
C TYR A 146 -27.29 5.48 -4.66
N ARG A 147 -27.33 6.16 -3.51
CA ARG A 147 -28.43 6.05 -2.54
C ARG A 147 -29.75 6.54 -3.15
N PHE A 148 -29.72 7.63 -3.91
CA PHE A 148 -30.91 8.10 -4.65
C PHE A 148 -31.42 7.03 -5.62
N LEU A 149 -30.55 6.28 -6.27
CA LEU A 149 -30.87 5.18 -7.16
C LEU A 149 -31.16 3.84 -6.43
N GLY A 150 -31.22 3.83 -5.10
CA GLY A 150 -31.59 2.66 -4.29
C GLY A 150 -30.44 1.69 -4.02
N LEU A 151 -29.18 2.06 -4.28
CA LEU A 151 -28.00 1.25 -3.98
C LEU A 151 -27.39 1.60 -2.61
N LYS A 152 -26.80 0.59 -1.98
CA LYS A 152 -26.09 0.73 -0.70
C LYS A 152 -24.62 1.07 -0.95
N VAL A 153 -24.10 1.99 -0.13
CA VAL A 153 -22.70 2.43 -0.18
C VAL A 153 -22.02 2.09 1.14
N GLY A 154 -20.88 1.41 1.05
CA GLY A 154 -19.99 1.09 2.16
C GLY A 154 -18.71 1.92 2.11
N LEU A 155 -18.06 2.07 3.26
CA LEU A 155 -16.78 2.74 3.42
C LEU A 155 -15.85 1.86 4.26
N VAL A 156 -14.64 1.61 3.75
CA VAL A 156 -13.59 0.83 4.42
C VAL A 156 -12.33 1.69 4.50
N ILE A 157 -12.10 2.23 5.68
CA ILE A 157 -10.93 3.03 6.04
C ILE A 157 -10.39 2.55 7.38
N HIS A 158 -9.23 3.04 7.79
CA HIS A 158 -8.56 2.60 9.01
C HIS A 158 -9.45 2.74 10.27
N GLU A 159 -10.22 3.81 10.39
CA GLU A 159 -11.09 4.11 11.54
C GLU A 159 -12.29 3.16 11.66
N VAL A 160 -12.66 2.41 10.61
CA VAL A 160 -13.82 1.51 10.64
C VAL A 160 -13.50 0.24 11.43
N PRO A 161 -14.19 -0.02 12.54
CA PRO A 161 -13.92 -1.18 13.38
C PRO A 161 -14.21 -2.49 12.62
N PRO A 162 -13.47 -3.59 12.91
CA PRO A 162 -13.60 -4.86 12.18
C PRO A 162 -15.03 -5.42 12.13
N GLN A 163 -15.83 -5.20 13.20
CA GLN A 163 -17.21 -5.69 13.26
C GLN A 163 -18.13 -5.01 12.24
N ALA A 164 -17.85 -3.73 11.90
CA ALA A 164 -18.63 -2.96 10.93
C ALA A 164 -18.22 -3.27 9.48
N ARG A 165 -16.97 -3.69 9.24
CA ARG A 165 -16.42 -3.91 7.90
C ARG A 165 -17.24 -4.88 7.06
N LYS A 166 -17.75 -5.96 7.66
CA LYS A 166 -18.57 -6.95 6.95
C LYS A 166 -19.82 -6.34 6.32
N ALA A 167 -20.48 -5.41 7.03
CA ALA A 167 -21.64 -4.69 6.49
C ALA A 167 -21.23 -3.73 5.38
N MET A 168 -20.03 -3.11 5.47
CA MET A 168 -19.50 -2.23 4.44
C MET A 168 -19.19 -2.99 3.14
N TYR A 169 -18.54 -4.16 3.24
CA TYR A 169 -18.30 -5.02 2.06
C TYR A 169 -19.58 -5.65 1.49
N ALA A 170 -20.63 -5.81 2.28
CA ALA A 170 -21.93 -6.30 1.81
C ALA A 170 -22.71 -5.25 1.01
N ALA A 171 -22.29 -3.99 0.97
CA ALA A 171 -22.89 -2.92 0.16
C ALA A 171 -22.72 -3.19 -1.36
N ASP A 172 -23.53 -2.54 -2.18
CA ASP A 172 -23.45 -2.66 -3.65
C ASP A 172 -22.18 -2.02 -4.20
N ILE A 173 -21.75 -0.90 -3.58
CA ILE A 173 -20.54 -0.16 -3.92
C ILE A 173 -19.78 0.11 -2.62
N THR A 174 -18.50 -0.25 -2.56
CA THR A 174 -17.65 -0.03 -1.39
C THR A 174 -16.46 0.83 -1.76
N TYR A 175 -16.34 1.99 -1.10
CA TYR A 175 -15.16 2.85 -1.17
C TYR A 175 -14.16 2.42 -0.11
N GLY A 176 -12.88 2.53 -0.42
CA GLY A 176 -11.82 2.27 0.57
C GLY A 176 -10.45 2.55 0.03
N THR A 177 -9.45 2.43 0.89
CA THR A 177 -8.05 2.57 0.48
C THR A 177 -7.49 1.24 0.00
N ASN A 178 -6.51 1.31 -0.90
CA ASN A 178 -5.80 0.15 -1.43
C ASN A 178 -5.23 -0.75 -0.32
N ASN A 179 -4.69 -0.14 0.74
CA ASN A 179 -4.11 -0.87 1.87
C ASN A 179 -5.17 -1.63 2.67
N GLU A 180 -6.26 -0.96 3.04
CA GLU A 180 -7.29 -1.59 3.85
C GLU A 180 -7.95 -2.76 3.13
N PHE A 181 -8.21 -2.62 1.81
CA PHE A 181 -8.70 -3.73 1.01
C PHE A 181 -7.71 -4.91 1.00
N GLY A 182 -6.43 -4.64 0.83
CA GLY A 182 -5.41 -5.69 0.82
C GLY A 182 -5.17 -6.30 2.21
N PHE A 183 -5.17 -5.49 3.27
CA PHE A 183 -5.04 -6.02 4.64
C PHE A 183 -6.25 -6.85 5.05
N ASP A 184 -7.46 -6.43 4.70
CA ASP A 184 -8.65 -7.22 5.00
C ASP A 184 -8.65 -8.55 4.24
N TYR A 185 -8.13 -8.59 3.00
CA TYR A 185 -7.90 -9.85 2.29
C TYR A 185 -6.93 -10.77 3.05
N LEU A 186 -5.82 -10.23 3.55
CA LEU A 186 -4.87 -11.03 4.33
C LEU A 186 -5.48 -11.49 5.66
N ARG A 187 -6.22 -10.62 6.37
CA ARG A 187 -6.93 -10.96 7.63
C ARG A 187 -7.99 -12.03 7.40
N ASP A 188 -8.74 -11.97 6.32
CA ASP A 188 -9.73 -12.97 5.95
C ASP A 188 -9.08 -14.34 5.75
N ASN A 189 -7.89 -14.37 5.14
CA ASN A 189 -7.13 -15.61 4.96
C ASN A 189 -6.40 -16.10 6.23
N MET A 190 -6.41 -15.31 7.30
CA MET A 190 -5.95 -15.69 8.65
C MET A 190 -7.12 -15.96 9.61
N ALA A 191 -8.37 -15.73 9.18
CA ALA A 191 -9.56 -15.93 9.99
C ALA A 191 -9.75 -17.41 10.32
N ILE A 192 -10.05 -17.74 11.59
CA ILE A 192 -10.26 -19.11 12.05
C ILE A 192 -11.72 -19.57 11.99
N TYR A 193 -12.64 -18.63 11.73
CA TYR A 193 -14.06 -18.87 11.52
C TYR A 193 -14.55 -18.12 10.28
N LYS A 194 -15.41 -18.76 9.47
CA LYS A 194 -15.96 -18.13 8.26
C LYS A 194 -16.76 -16.85 8.53
N ASN A 195 -17.44 -16.78 9.67
CA ASN A 195 -18.20 -15.59 10.06
C ASN A 195 -17.32 -14.38 10.40
N ALA A 196 -16.04 -14.59 10.69
CA ALA A 196 -15.07 -13.53 10.93
C ALA A 196 -14.54 -12.91 9.63
N MET A 197 -14.67 -13.58 8.49
CA MET A 197 -14.32 -13.03 7.17
C MET A 197 -15.26 -11.89 6.81
N VAL A 198 -14.70 -10.84 6.25
CA VAL A 198 -15.42 -9.59 5.94
C VAL A 198 -15.64 -9.37 4.45
N GLN A 199 -14.70 -9.78 3.60
CA GLN A 199 -14.77 -9.57 2.15
C GLN A 199 -15.68 -10.58 1.45
N ARG A 200 -16.16 -10.18 0.28
CA ARG A 200 -16.81 -11.03 -0.73
C ARG A 200 -15.84 -11.32 -1.88
N ASP A 201 -16.33 -11.98 -2.93
CA ASP A 201 -15.56 -12.19 -4.15
C ASP A 201 -15.12 -10.87 -4.79
N HIS A 202 -13.96 -10.87 -5.41
CA HIS A 202 -13.36 -9.71 -6.09
C HIS A 202 -13.94 -9.57 -7.51
N ALA A 203 -15.14 -8.98 -7.63
CA ALA A 203 -15.84 -8.90 -8.91
C ALA A 203 -15.31 -7.78 -9.80
N PHE A 204 -15.35 -6.54 -9.34
CA PHE A 204 -14.91 -5.36 -10.09
C PHE A 204 -14.27 -4.31 -9.19
N ALA A 205 -13.10 -3.80 -9.61
CA ALA A 205 -12.48 -2.64 -8.98
C ALA A 205 -12.26 -1.50 -9.97
N ILE A 206 -12.53 -0.28 -9.51
CA ILE A 206 -12.15 0.98 -10.16
C ILE A 206 -11.09 1.63 -9.28
N VAL A 207 -9.87 1.77 -9.81
CA VAL A 207 -8.73 2.34 -9.06
C VAL A 207 -8.57 3.81 -9.45
N ASP A 208 -8.79 4.71 -8.49
CA ASP A 208 -8.50 6.13 -8.68
C ASP A 208 -7.02 6.39 -8.47
N GLU A 209 -6.44 7.28 -9.29
CA GLU A 209 -5.01 7.52 -9.35
C GLU A 209 -4.22 6.19 -9.52
N VAL A 210 -4.63 5.43 -10.53
CA VAL A 210 -4.15 4.05 -10.79
C VAL A 210 -2.64 3.93 -10.93
N ASP A 211 -1.97 4.96 -11.43
CA ASP A 211 -0.52 5.03 -11.55
C ASP A 211 0.19 5.15 -10.19
N SER A 212 -0.42 5.80 -9.20
CA SER A 212 0.10 5.79 -7.83
C SER A 212 0.02 4.41 -7.21
N ILE A 213 -1.18 3.82 -7.25
CA ILE A 213 -1.46 2.58 -6.54
C ILE A 213 -0.76 1.38 -7.21
N LEU A 214 -0.86 1.26 -8.54
CA LEU A 214 -0.38 0.08 -9.25
C LEU A 214 1.07 0.16 -9.73
N ILE A 215 1.70 1.34 -9.70
CA ILE A 215 3.10 1.53 -10.08
C ILE A 215 3.94 1.98 -8.89
N ASP A 216 3.66 3.17 -8.30
CA ASP A 216 4.53 3.72 -7.25
C ASP A 216 4.51 2.89 -5.98
N GLU A 217 3.31 2.61 -5.46
CA GLU A 217 3.13 1.86 -4.23
C GLU A 217 3.37 0.35 -4.41
N ALA A 218 3.35 -0.14 -5.64
CA ALA A 218 3.53 -1.55 -5.96
C ALA A 218 5.00 -2.04 -5.86
N ARG A 219 5.90 -1.28 -5.27
CA ARG A 219 7.28 -1.69 -4.98
C ARG A 219 7.40 -2.52 -3.70
N THR A 220 6.51 -2.30 -2.74
CA THR A 220 6.51 -2.99 -1.45
C THR A 220 5.25 -3.83 -1.31
N PRO A 221 5.35 -5.09 -0.87
CA PRO A 221 4.19 -5.91 -0.60
C PRO A 221 3.44 -5.42 0.64
N LEU A 222 2.18 -5.81 0.75
CA LEU A 222 1.41 -5.74 1.98
C LEU A 222 1.85 -6.87 2.90
N ILE A 223 2.16 -6.56 4.15
CA ILE A 223 2.65 -7.53 5.13
C ILE A 223 1.88 -7.35 6.42
N ILE A 224 1.34 -8.45 6.95
CA ILE A 224 0.86 -8.54 8.32
C ILE A 224 1.96 -9.20 9.15
N SER A 225 2.38 -8.51 10.21
CA SER A 225 3.44 -8.98 11.09
C SER A 225 2.88 -9.37 12.46
N GLY A 226 3.46 -10.41 13.03
CA GLY A 226 3.28 -10.80 14.41
C GLY A 226 4.52 -10.56 15.25
N GLN A 227 4.41 -10.79 16.55
CA GLN A 227 5.54 -10.69 17.45
C GLN A 227 6.52 -11.84 17.17
N GLY A 228 7.71 -11.51 16.72
CA GLY A 228 8.82 -12.43 16.55
C GLY A 228 9.60 -12.66 17.86
N GLU A 229 10.77 -13.23 17.73
CA GLU A 229 11.69 -13.45 18.84
C GLU A 229 12.18 -12.11 19.41
N LYS A 230 12.73 -12.15 20.65
CA LYS A 230 13.26 -10.95 21.29
C LYS A 230 14.38 -10.38 20.43
N SER A 231 14.30 -9.07 20.17
CA SER A 231 15.40 -8.33 19.55
C SER A 231 16.70 -8.61 20.29
N SER A 232 17.71 -9.00 19.54
CA SER A 232 19.02 -9.24 20.10
C SER A 232 19.72 -7.91 20.41
N GLN A 233 20.51 -7.85 21.49
CA GLN A 233 21.40 -6.71 21.76
C GLN A 233 22.43 -6.50 20.64
N LEU A 234 22.48 -7.41 19.65
CA LEU A 234 23.40 -7.36 18.52
C LEU A 234 23.17 -6.12 17.65
N TYR A 235 21.94 -5.58 17.53
CA TYR A 235 21.69 -4.35 16.77
C TYR A 235 22.45 -3.15 17.35
N GLU A 236 22.45 -2.99 18.68
CA GLU A 236 23.18 -1.89 19.33
C GLU A 236 24.70 -2.11 19.26
N ILE A 237 25.15 -3.36 19.33
CA ILE A 237 26.59 -3.69 19.23
C ILE A 237 27.07 -3.50 17.80
N ALA A 238 26.31 -3.96 16.81
CA ALA A 238 26.60 -3.79 15.39
C ALA A 238 26.58 -2.31 14.97
N ASP A 239 25.66 -1.51 15.52
CA ASP A 239 25.63 -0.07 15.27
C ASP A 239 26.86 0.63 15.85
N ARG A 240 27.26 0.30 17.09
CA ARG A 240 28.51 0.82 17.71
C ARG A 240 29.75 0.46 16.92
N PHE A 241 29.79 -0.74 16.34
CA PHE A 241 30.86 -1.14 15.43
C PHE A 241 30.80 -0.34 14.12
N ALA A 242 29.66 -0.28 13.45
CA ALA A 242 29.47 0.44 12.19
C ALA A 242 29.79 1.94 12.31
N ALA A 243 29.58 2.54 13.49
CA ALA A 243 29.94 3.93 13.77
C ALA A 243 31.45 4.22 13.70
N GLN A 244 32.29 3.19 13.82
CA GLN A 244 33.76 3.31 13.82
C GLN A 244 34.37 3.04 12.44
N LEU A 245 33.56 2.62 11.47
CA LEU A 245 34.00 2.25 10.13
C LEU A 245 34.13 3.47 9.21
N SER A 246 35.15 3.45 8.35
CA SER A 246 35.32 4.41 7.26
C SER A 246 34.45 4.01 6.06
N CYS A 247 33.78 5.00 5.46
CA CYS A 247 32.85 4.82 4.35
C CYS A 247 33.41 5.46 3.08
N LEU A 248 33.47 4.70 1.99
CA LEU A 248 33.68 5.21 0.64
C LEU A 248 32.34 5.29 -0.10
N ARG A 249 31.97 6.46 -0.58
CA ARG A 249 30.78 6.64 -1.43
C ARG A 249 31.19 6.69 -2.89
N VAL A 250 30.58 5.85 -3.69
CA VAL A 250 30.79 5.77 -5.15
C VAL A 250 29.45 5.90 -5.86
N LYS A 251 29.49 6.48 -7.08
CA LYS A 251 28.26 6.61 -7.89
C LYS A 251 27.68 5.25 -8.29
N GLU A 252 28.53 4.32 -8.66
CA GLU A 252 28.23 2.96 -9.05
C GLU A 252 29.47 2.11 -8.81
N VAL A 253 29.27 0.93 -8.22
CA VAL A 253 30.39 -0.02 -8.04
C VAL A 253 30.65 -0.71 -9.39
N ASP A 254 31.82 -0.47 -9.99
CA ASP A 254 32.22 -1.20 -11.20
C ASP A 254 32.74 -2.60 -10.76
N ALA A 255 32.07 -3.66 -11.23
CA ALA A 255 32.44 -5.03 -10.95
C ALA A 255 33.82 -5.44 -11.53
N LYS A 256 34.47 -4.55 -12.29
CA LYS A 256 35.80 -4.78 -12.89
C LYS A 256 36.95 -4.14 -12.12
N GLU A 257 36.69 -3.25 -11.17
CA GLU A 257 37.72 -2.71 -10.31
C GLU A 257 38.01 -3.70 -9.18
N GLU A 258 39.30 -4.06 -8.98
CA GLU A 258 39.73 -4.91 -7.89
C GLU A 258 39.44 -4.22 -6.54
N GLN A 259 38.49 -4.78 -5.79
CA GLN A 259 38.04 -4.25 -4.49
C GLN A 259 39.13 -4.41 -3.39
N ASP A 260 40.20 -5.09 -3.69
CA ASP A 260 41.24 -5.44 -2.70
C ASP A 260 42.12 -4.26 -2.28
N ASP A 261 42.21 -3.20 -3.09
CA ASP A 261 43.08 -2.03 -2.82
C ASP A 261 42.30 -0.80 -2.25
N ILE A 262 41.02 -0.98 -1.85
CA ILE A 262 40.23 0.12 -1.33
C ILE A 262 40.51 0.41 0.13
N ASP A 263 41.05 1.58 0.45
CA ASP A 263 41.35 2.07 1.81
C ASP A 263 40.10 2.58 2.53
N ALA A 264 39.03 1.75 2.57
CA ALA A 264 37.80 2.01 3.29
C ALA A 264 37.23 0.70 3.84
N ASP A 265 36.47 0.78 4.93
CA ASP A 265 35.90 -0.42 5.59
C ASP A 265 34.61 -0.90 4.89
N TYR A 266 33.85 0.01 4.30
CA TYR A 266 32.68 -0.33 3.49
C TYR A 266 32.44 0.67 2.37
N ILE A 267 31.79 0.20 1.32
CA ILE A 267 31.44 0.97 0.13
C ILE A 267 29.94 1.19 0.11
N VAL A 268 29.51 2.41 -0.18
CA VAL A 268 28.13 2.75 -0.46
C VAL A 268 28.00 3.05 -1.96
N ASP A 269 27.20 2.25 -2.65
CA ASP A 269 26.76 2.53 -4.02
C ASP A 269 25.50 3.42 -3.95
N GLU A 270 25.68 4.69 -4.32
CA GLU A 270 24.58 5.67 -4.26
C GLU A 270 23.48 5.36 -5.28
N LYS A 271 23.84 4.82 -6.44
CA LYS A 271 22.90 4.48 -7.51
C LYS A 271 22.11 3.22 -7.20
N ALA A 272 22.74 2.21 -6.60
CA ALA A 272 22.09 0.97 -6.19
C ALA A 272 21.41 1.09 -4.81
N LYS A 273 21.72 2.13 -4.02
CA LYS A 273 21.30 2.28 -2.61
C LYS A 273 21.69 1.06 -1.77
N THR A 274 22.93 0.56 -1.95
CA THR A 274 23.47 -0.59 -1.22
C THR A 274 24.73 -0.20 -0.45
N ALA A 275 24.99 -0.95 0.63
CA ALA A 275 26.24 -0.82 1.40
C ALA A 275 26.86 -2.20 1.56
N THR A 276 28.16 -2.34 1.28
CA THR A 276 28.86 -3.61 1.30
C THR A 276 30.21 -3.47 2.01
N LEU A 277 30.53 -4.43 2.92
CA LEU A 277 31.85 -4.48 3.56
C LEU A 277 32.93 -4.79 2.54
N THR A 278 34.06 -4.11 2.68
CA THR A 278 35.28 -4.46 1.96
C THR A 278 36.01 -5.60 2.68
N PRO A 279 37.00 -6.25 2.06
CA PRO A 279 37.89 -7.23 2.75
C PRO A 279 38.56 -6.61 3.98
N HIS A 280 38.89 -5.32 3.95
CA HIS A 280 39.43 -4.58 5.10
C HIS A 280 38.41 -4.45 6.24
N GLY A 281 37.18 -4.08 5.92
CA GLY A 281 36.09 -3.98 6.89
C GLY A 281 35.71 -5.34 7.48
N GLN A 282 35.76 -6.41 6.67
CA GLN A 282 35.51 -7.76 7.14
C GLN A 282 36.54 -8.20 8.21
N LYS A 283 37.85 -7.98 7.97
CA LYS A 283 38.90 -8.25 8.95
C LYS A 283 38.74 -7.47 10.24
N ARG A 284 38.29 -6.19 10.13
CA ARG A 284 37.98 -5.40 11.32
C ARG A 284 36.78 -5.93 12.08
N ALA A 285 35.75 -6.41 11.39
CA ALA A 285 34.59 -7.04 12.02
C ALA A 285 34.99 -8.32 12.75
N GLU A 286 35.78 -9.19 12.11
CA GLU A 286 36.31 -10.44 12.71
C GLU A 286 37.11 -10.16 13.99
N ALA A 287 37.96 -9.14 13.94
CA ALA A 287 38.76 -8.73 15.12
C ALA A 287 37.88 -8.13 16.24
N TYR A 288 36.88 -7.31 15.91
CA TYR A 288 35.99 -6.67 16.89
C TYR A 288 35.10 -7.67 17.60
N PHE A 289 34.47 -8.58 16.82
CA PHE A 289 33.56 -9.59 17.35
C PHE A 289 34.27 -10.88 17.81
N LYS A 290 35.58 -10.97 17.61
CA LYS A 290 36.43 -12.14 17.99
C LYS A 290 35.94 -13.43 17.31
N VAL A 291 35.60 -13.37 16.03
CA VAL A 291 35.27 -14.52 15.18
C VAL A 291 36.42 -14.78 14.21
N GLU A 292 36.67 -16.04 13.86
CA GLU A 292 37.77 -16.42 12.94
C GLU A 292 37.43 -16.10 11.48
N ASN A 293 36.17 -16.30 11.10
CA ASN A 293 35.68 -16.03 9.73
C ASN A 293 34.23 -15.52 9.80
N LEU A 294 34.01 -14.31 9.38
CA LEU A 294 32.66 -13.70 9.36
C LEU A 294 31.73 -14.41 8.35
N SER A 295 32.28 -14.98 7.29
CA SER A 295 31.51 -15.68 6.24
C SER A 295 31.18 -17.15 6.58
N ASP A 296 31.52 -17.62 7.77
CA ASP A 296 31.14 -18.94 8.23
C ASP A 296 29.61 -19.01 8.44
N PRO A 297 28.95 -20.12 8.05
CA PRO A 297 27.50 -20.30 8.28
C PRO A 297 27.07 -20.08 9.74
N ALA A 298 27.93 -20.38 10.72
CA ALA A 298 27.65 -20.12 12.13
C ALA A 298 27.58 -18.62 12.49
N ASN A 299 28.19 -17.76 11.69
CA ASN A 299 28.21 -16.29 11.89
C ASN A 299 27.24 -15.52 11.03
N THR A 300 26.35 -16.19 10.28
CA THR A 300 25.39 -15.56 9.36
C THR A 300 24.52 -14.50 10.05
N THR A 301 24.05 -14.78 11.26
CA THR A 301 23.25 -13.82 12.05
C THR A 301 24.04 -12.56 12.38
N LEU A 302 25.31 -12.70 12.77
CA LEU A 302 26.19 -11.56 13.05
C LEU A 302 26.46 -10.74 11.79
N GLN A 303 26.78 -11.40 10.69
CA GLN A 303 27.00 -10.78 9.39
C GLN A 303 25.77 -9.98 8.94
N HIS A 304 24.58 -10.56 9.12
CA HIS A 304 23.32 -9.88 8.82
C HIS A 304 23.18 -8.58 9.62
N HIS A 305 23.37 -8.59 10.93
CA HIS A 305 23.27 -7.39 11.77
C HIS A 305 24.28 -6.32 11.40
N ILE A 306 25.51 -6.71 11.05
CA ILE A 306 26.54 -5.77 10.58
C ILE A 306 26.11 -5.14 9.24
N ASN A 307 25.62 -5.95 8.30
CA ASN A 307 25.14 -5.46 7.00
C ASN A 307 23.97 -4.47 7.17
N GLN A 308 23.03 -4.73 8.07
CA GLN A 308 21.94 -3.80 8.35
C GLN A 308 22.44 -2.51 9.01
N ALA A 309 23.41 -2.60 9.92
CA ALA A 309 23.99 -1.43 10.58
C ALA A 309 24.73 -0.51 9.59
N ILE A 310 25.56 -1.06 8.67
CA ILE A 310 26.25 -0.26 7.66
C ILE A 310 25.26 0.33 6.64
N LYS A 311 24.20 -0.40 6.29
CA LYS A 311 23.12 0.10 5.44
C LYS A 311 22.34 1.25 6.12
N ALA A 312 22.00 1.11 7.39
CA ALA A 312 21.34 2.15 8.16
C ALA A 312 22.18 3.44 8.25
N ARG A 313 23.51 3.33 8.40
CA ARG A 313 24.41 4.49 8.50
C ARG A 313 24.83 5.05 7.14
N GLY A 314 25.09 4.18 6.19
CA GLY A 314 25.62 4.58 4.87
C GLY A 314 24.55 5.03 3.89
N VAL A 315 23.39 4.39 3.88
CA VAL A 315 22.34 4.62 2.88
C VAL A 315 21.19 5.44 3.46
N MET A 316 20.66 5.07 4.65
CA MET A 316 19.44 5.67 5.19
C MET A 316 19.71 7.05 5.81
N GLN A 317 18.97 8.06 5.37
CA GLN A 317 19.14 9.46 5.77
C GLN A 317 17.94 9.93 6.60
N ARG A 318 18.24 10.55 7.76
CA ARG A 318 17.22 11.19 8.60
C ARG A 318 16.62 12.39 7.87
N ASP A 319 15.32 12.61 8.05
CA ASP A 319 14.52 13.67 7.42
C ASP A 319 14.38 13.52 5.88
N VAL A 320 14.89 12.42 5.30
CA VAL A 320 14.71 12.02 3.90
C VAL A 320 13.98 10.69 3.83
N ASP A 321 14.58 9.62 4.35
CA ASP A 321 14.01 8.27 4.32
C ASP A 321 13.15 7.98 5.56
N TYR A 322 13.44 8.63 6.69
CA TYR A 322 12.70 8.49 7.94
C TYR A 322 12.82 9.75 8.81
N VAL A 323 11.88 9.90 9.75
CA VAL A 323 11.93 10.92 10.81
C VAL A 323 11.91 10.24 12.18
N VAL A 324 12.42 10.93 13.20
CA VAL A 324 12.30 10.50 14.60
C VAL A 324 11.33 11.45 15.32
N ARG A 325 10.21 10.90 15.78
CA ARG A 325 9.17 11.64 16.50
C ARG A 325 8.71 10.82 17.70
N ASP A 326 8.59 11.47 18.86
CA ASP A 326 8.12 10.85 20.12
C ASP A 326 8.89 9.58 20.52
N GLY A 327 10.19 9.54 20.22
CA GLY A 327 11.05 8.38 20.50
C GLY A 327 10.85 7.18 19.57
N GLN A 328 10.21 7.38 18.44
CA GLN A 328 9.98 6.35 17.42
C GLN A 328 10.54 6.77 16.06
N VAL A 329 11.04 5.80 15.32
CA VAL A 329 11.41 5.96 13.91
C VAL A 329 10.14 5.79 13.05
N ILE A 330 9.87 6.78 12.21
CA ILE A 330 8.72 6.77 11.30
C ILE A 330 9.25 6.90 9.88
N ILE A 331 8.85 5.99 9.01
CA ILE A 331 9.26 5.97 7.61
C ILE A 331 8.66 7.18 6.88
N VAL A 332 9.44 7.78 5.99
CA VAL A 332 8.96 8.76 5.01
C VAL A 332 8.84 8.05 3.67
N ASP A 333 7.68 8.11 3.06
CA ASP A 333 7.48 7.55 1.73
C ASP A 333 8.27 8.34 0.68
N GLU A 334 9.13 7.67 -0.05
CA GLU A 334 10.03 8.25 -1.05
C GLU A 334 9.28 9.01 -2.16
N PHE A 335 8.07 8.57 -2.50
CA PHE A 335 7.28 9.12 -3.60
C PHE A 335 6.35 10.25 -3.16
N THR A 336 5.62 10.03 -2.08
CA THR A 336 4.64 11.00 -1.60
C THR A 336 5.22 11.96 -0.57
N GLY A 337 6.38 11.63 0.01
CA GLY A 337 6.99 12.37 1.11
C GLY A 337 6.18 12.33 2.40
N ARG A 338 5.22 11.41 2.53
CA ARG A 338 4.34 11.29 3.69
C ARG A 338 4.92 10.41 4.77
N LEU A 339 4.54 10.70 6.02
CA LEU A 339 4.90 9.87 7.16
C LEU A 339 4.05 8.59 7.17
N MET A 340 4.73 7.46 7.28
CA MET A 340 4.11 6.14 7.30
C MET A 340 4.06 5.62 8.74
N PHE A 341 3.02 5.96 9.49
CA PHE A 341 2.87 5.49 10.86
C PHE A 341 2.54 3.99 10.92
N GLY A 342 3.07 3.32 11.94
CA GLY A 342 2.84 1.88 12.16
C GLY A 342 3.59 0.96 11.21
N ARG A 343 4.38 1.49 10.27
CA ARG A 343 5.20 0.75 9.34
C ARG A 343 6.62 0.61 9.82
N ARG A 344 7.26 -0.49 9.40
CA ARG A 344 8.65 -0.79 9.72
C ARG A 344 9.36 -1.29 8.46
N TYR A 345 10.64 -0.95 8.32
CA TYR A 345 11.50 -1.59 7.33
C TYR A 345 11.69 -3.06 7.69
N ASN A 346 11.76 -3.90 6.67
CA ASN A 346 11.94 -5.34 6.82
C ASN A 346 13.38 -5.72 7.13
N GLU A 347 13.61 -6.99 7.43
CA GLU A 347 14.92 -7.63 7.56
C GLU A 347 15.81 -6.99 8.63
N GLY A 348 15.25 -6.45 9.70
CA GLY A 348 16.02 -5.84 10.79
C GLY A 348 16.54 -4.42 10.49
N LEU A 349 16.31 -3.88 9.28
CA LEU A 349 16.77 -2.53 8.94
C LEU A 349 16.13 -1.47 9.86
N HIS A 350 14.85 -1.64 10.23
CA HIS A 350 14.19 -0.71 11.13
C HIS A 350 14.85 -0.68 12.50
N GLN A 351 15.16 -1.84 13.06
CA GLN A 351 15.89 -2.00 14.32
C GLN A 351 17.30 -1.41 14.25
N ALA A 352 17.98 -1.59 13.11
CA ALA A 352 19.27 -0.98 12.88
C ALA A 352 19.20 0.56 12.84
N ILE A 353 18.12 1.14 12.30
CA ILE A 353 17.88 2.58 12.32
C ILE A 353 17.50 3.04 13.74
N GLU A 354 16.68 2.28 14.47
CA GLU A 354 16.36 2.55 15.88
C GLU A 354 17.64 2.58 16.74
N ALA A 355 18.57 1.63 16.53
CA ALA A 355 19.87 1.60 17.19
C ALA A 355 20.73 2.82 16.80
N LYS A 356 20.78 3.17 15.49
CA LYS A 356 21.51 4.33 14.98
C LYS A 356 21.04 5.65 15.61
N GLU A 357 19.73 5.81 15.80
CA GLU A 357 19.14 7.02 16.38
C GLU A 357 19.08 7.00 17.92
N GLY A 358 19.52 5.90 18.54
CA GLY A 358 19.54 5.75 19.99
C GLY A 358 18.16 5.70 20.63
N VAL A 359 17.13 5.33 19.88
CA VAL A 359 15.78 5.06 20.39
C VAL A 359 15.68 3.60 20.81
N LYS A 360 14.62 3.24 21.53
CA LYS A 360 14.39 1.87 21.98
C LYS A 360 14.28 0.93 20.78
N VAL A 361 15.13 -0.08 20.70
CA VAL A 361 15.06 -1.14 19.68
C VAL A 361 13.90 -2.08 20.04
N GLU A 362 12.90 -2.13 19.17
CA GLU A 362 11.72 -2.99 19.36
C GLU A 362 12.01 -4.44 18.88
N HIS A 363 11.12 -5.39 19.25
CA HIS A 363 11.24 -6.79 18.84
C HIS A 363 11.23 -6.92 17.29
N GLU A 364 11.93 -7.95 16.81
CA GLU A 364 11.77 -8.35 15.42
C GLU A 364 10.33 -8.77 15.15
N SER A 365 9.86 -8.52 13.94
CA SER A 365 8.54 -8.91 13.50
C SER A 365 8.63 -10.14 12.62
N LYS A 366 7.79 -11.16 12.90
CA LYS A 366 7.62 -12.33 12.03
C LYS A 366 6.51 -12.04 11.03
N THR A 367 6.74 -12.38 9.76
CA THR A 367 5.72 -12.24 8.70
C THR A 367 4.63 -13.30 8.87
N LEU A 368 3.40 -12.89 9.11
CA LEU A 368 2.25 -13.79 9.22
C LEU A 368 1.56 -14.03 7.89
N ALA A 369 1.42 -12.99 7.10
CA ALA A 369 0.83 -13.04 5.76
C ALA A 369 1.39 -11.90 4.90
N THR A 370 1.52 -12.15 3.62
CA THR A 370 2.02 -11.15 2.65
C THR A 370 1.33 -11.32 1.30
N ILE A 371 1.16 -10.21 0.57
CA ILE A 371 0.76 -10.21 -0.84
C ILE A 371 1.28 -8.93 -1.49
N THR A 372 1.72 -9.02 -2.74
CA THR A 372 2.02 -7.82 -3.53
C THR A 372 0.74 -7.14 -4.04
N PHE A 373 0.78 -5.82 -4.24
CA PHE A 373 -0.35 -5.11 -4.86
C PHE A 373 -0.70 -5.69 -6.23
N GLN A 374 0.33 -6.07 -7.01
CA GLN A 374 0.15 -6.69 -8.31
C GLN A 374 -0.73 -7.94 -8.22
N ASN A 375 -0.39 -8.86 -7.33
CA ASN A 375 -1.13 -10.10 -7.15
C ASN A 375 -2.49 -9.88 -6.50
N TYR A 376 -2.62 -8.91 -5.58
CA TYR A 376 -3.91 -8.56 -4.99
C TYR A 376 -4.90 -8.04 -6.07
N PHE A 377 -4.50 -7.05 -6.87
CA PHE A 377 -5.40 -6.49 -7.89
C PHE A 377 -5.68 -7.44 -9.06
N ARG A 378 -4.83 -8.43 -9.31
CA ARG A 378 -5.10 -9.53 -10.25
C ARG A 378 -6.20 -10.49 -9.80
N LEU A 379 -6.61 -10.47 -8.52
CA LEU A 379 -7.74 -11.26 -8.02
C LEU A 379 -9.09 -10.76 -8.56
N TYR A 380 -9.18 -9.50 -8.96
CA TYR A 380 -10.43 -8.97 -9.49
C TYR A 380 -10.77 -9.55 -10.86
N GLY A 381 -11.99 -10.03 -11.01
CA GLY A 381 -12.48 -10.52 -12.29
C GLY A 381 -12.52 -9.44 -13.38
N LYS A 382 -12.69 -8.17 -12.98
CA LYS A 382 -12.55 -6.99 -13.82
C LYS A 382 -11.84 -5.89 -13.05
N LEU A 383 -10.80 -5.32 -13.66
CA LEU A 383 -10.02 -4.21 -13.11
C LEU A 383 -10.06 -3.04 -14.09
N SER A 384 -10.20 -1.84 -13.58
CA SER A 384 -10.08 -0.60 -14.35
C SER A 384 -9.43 0.49 -13.51
N GLY A 385 -8.95 1.54 -14.16
CA GLY A 385 -8.30 2.61 -13.45
C GLY A 385 -8.42 3.95 -14.16
N MET A 386 -8.22 5.03 -13.41
CA MET A 386 -8.22 6.40 -13.94
C MET A 386 -7.09 7.21 -13.33
N THR A 387 -6.47 8.03 -14.16
CA THR A 387 -5.42 8.99 -13.75
C THR A 387 -5.24 10.04 -14.84
N GLY A 388 -4.42 11.07 -14.58
CA GLY A 388 -4.05 12.06 -15.59
C GLY A 388 -2.77 11.74 -16.35
N THR A 389 -2.07 10.63 -16.03
CA THR A 389 -0.66 10.41 -16.44
C THR A 389 -0.29 8.92 -16.59
N ALA A 390 -1.15 8.08 -17.16
CA ALA A 390 -0.89 6.64 -17.32
C ALA A 390 -0.07 6.27 -18.56
N LEU A 391 -0.15 7.05 -19.64
CA LEU A 391 0.37 6.68 -20.95
C LEU A 391 1.89 6.42 -20.97
N THR A 392 2.63 7.08 -20.08
CA THR A 392 4.08 6.86 -19.96
C THR A 392 4.44 5.48 -19.45
N GLU A 393 3.54 4.83 -18.72
CA GLU A 393 3.70 3.52 -18.09
C GLU A 393 2.79 2.45 -18.73
N GLU A 394 2.25 2.69 -19.94
CA GLU A 394 1.31 1.77 -20.61
C GLU A 394 1.90 0.37 -20.79
N GLU A 395 3.19 0.27 -21.09
CA GLU A 395 3.88 -1.00 -21.25
C GLU A 395 3.83 -1.84 -19.95
N GLU A 396 4.05 -1.21 -18.81
CA GLU A 396 3.97 -1.88 -17.51
C GLU A 396 2.54 -2.27 -17.16
N PHE A 397 1.57 -1.39 -17.35
CA PHE A 397 0.16 -1.72 -17.14
C PHE A 397 -0.30 -2.91 -17.98
N ARG A 398 0.12 -2.97 -19.24
CA ARG A 398 -0.20 -4.07 -20.15
C ARG A 398 0.47 -5.37 -19.73
N HIS A 399 1.76 -5.31 -19.40
CA HIS A 399 2.53 -6.49 -18.99
C HIS A 399 2.05 -7.07 -17.65
N THR A 400 1.84 -6.21 -16.65
CA THR A 400 1.59 -6.64 -15.27
C THR A 400 0.12 -6.92 -15.01
N TYR A 401 -0.78 -6.05 -15.49
CA TYR A 401 -2.21 -6.08 -15.17
C TYR A 401 -3.11 -6.38 -16.37
N GLN A 402 -2.54 -6.53 -17.56
CA GLN A 402 -3.27 -6.68 -18.83
C GLN A 402 -4.22 -5.51 -19.12
N LEU A 403 -3.88 -4.32 -18.65
CA LEU A 403 -4.63 -3.09 -18.86
C LEU A 403 -3.97 -2.25 -19.95
N ASP A 404 -4.75 -1.75 -20.89
CA ASP A 404 -4.31 -0.73 -21.84
C ASP A 404 -4.81 0.65 -21.43
N VAL A 405 -4.15 1.68 -21.95
CA VAL A 405 -4.43 3.08 -21.61
C VAL A 405 -5.14 3.77 -22.77
N ILE A 406 -6.28 4.37 -22.52
CA ILE A 406 -7.02 5.19 -23.47
C ILE A 406 -6.98 6.65 -23.04
N GLU A 407 -6.32 7.47 -23.86
CA GLU A 407 -6.27 8.91 -23.66
C GLU A 407 -7.61 9.55 -24.05
N ILE A 408 -8.32 10.10 -23.08
CA ILE A 408 -9.62 10.75 -23.25
C ILE A 408 -9.40 12.23 -23.61
N PRO A 409 -10.03 12.76 -24.67
CA PRO A 409 -9.93 14.18 -25.00
C PRO A 409 -10.47 15.05 -23.86
N THR A 410 -9.88 16.23 -23.65
CA THR A 410 -10.32 17.20 -22.65
C THR A 410 -11.62 17.88 -23.05
N ASN A 411 -12.46 18.22 -22.07
CA ASN A 411 -13.72 18.94 -22.29
C ASN A 411 -13.48 20.34 -22.91
N LYS A 412 -12.48 21.04 -22.44
CA LYS A 412 -12.00 22.31 -23.03
C LYS A 412 -10.54 22.17 -23.44
N PRO A 413 -10.11 22.85 -24.51
CA PRO A 413 -8.70 22.84 -24.92
C PRO A 413 -7.79 23.31 -23.78
N VAL A 414 -6.64 22.64 -23.62
CA VAL A 414 -5.63 23.03 -22.62
C VAL A 414 -4.97 24.33 -23.03
N ALA A 415 -5.14 25.39 -22.23
CA ALA A 415 -4.57 26.72 -22.46
C ALA A 415 -3.20 26.93 -21.77
N ARG A 416 -2.75 25.95 -20.97
CA ARG A 416 -1.48 25.98 -20.25
C ARG A 416 -0.29 26.02 -21.22
N LYS A 417 0.67 26.87 -20.91
CA LYS A 417 1.94 26.96 -21.62
C LYS A 417 3.03 26.23 -20.87
N ASP A 418 3.52 25.13 -21.43
CA ASP A 418 4.65 24.39 -20.87
C ASP A 418 5.94 24.94 -21.48
N ASN A 419 6.71 25.67 -20.67
CA ASN A 419 7.99 26.25 -21.10
C ASN A 419 9.05 25.15 -21.13
N PRO A 420 10.08 25.28 -21.99
CA PRO A 420 11.24 24.40 -21.96
C PRO A 420 11.99 24.47 -20.63
N ASP A 421 12.72 23.40 -20.31
CA ASP A 421 13.54 23.36 -19.11
C ASP A 421 14.68 24.39 -19.20
N ALA A 422 14.95 25.07 -18.09
CA ALA A 422 16.11 25.95 -17.93
C ALA A 422 17.20 25.20 -17.16
N VAL A 423 18.33 24.94 -17.78
CA VAL A 423 19.42 24.17 -17.18
C VAL A 423 20.56 25.11 -16.78
N TYR A 424 20.99 25.01 -15.52
CA TYR A 424 22.05 25.81 -14.92
C TYR A 424 23.27 24.94 -14.64
N LYS A 425 24.44 25.56 -14.61
CA LYS A 425 25.71 24.87 -14.38
C LYS A 425 25.78 24.27 -12.98
N ASN A 426 25.34 25.03 -11.97
CA ASN A 426 25.40 24.64 -10.56
C ASN A 426 24.08 24.93 -9.82
N GLU A 427 23.94 24.37 -8.62
CA GLU A 427 22.75 24.52 -7.79
C GLU A 427 22.52 25.96 -7.33
N ARG A 428 23.61 26.73 -7.09
CA ARG A 428 23.53 28.12 -6.67
C ARG A 428 22.87 29.00 -7.75
N GLY A 429 23.27 28.86 -9.01
CA GLY A 429 22.67 29.60 -10.14
C GLY A 429 21.19 29.24 -10.30
N LYS A 430 20.84 27.96 -10.17
CA LYS A 430 19.46 27.49 -10.20
C LYS A 430 18.60 28.12 -9.08
N ILE A 431 19.09 28.17 -7.85
CA ILE A 431 18.40 28.80 -6.71
C ILE A 431 18.20 30.28 -6.93
N MET A 432 19.22 31.01 -7.41
CA MET A 432 19.11 32.45 -7.70
C MET A 432 18.04 32.72 -8.78
N ALA A 433 18.02 31.95 -9.85
CA ALA A 433 17.03 32.07 -10.91
C ALA A 433 15.60 31.69 -10.41
N THR A 434 15.49 30.67 -9.56
CA THR A 434 14.23 30.27 -8.90
C THR A 434 13.65 31.43 -8.10
N ILE A 435 14.47 32.08 -7.28
CA ILE A 435 14.05 33.20 -6.45
C ILE A 435 13.64 34.39 -7.32
N ALA A 436 14.41 34.71 -8.35
CA ALA A 436 14.08 35.80 -9.28
C ALA A 436 12.73 35.56 -9.97
N ARG A 437 12.42 34.30 -10.31
CA ARG A 437 11.11 33.95 -10.89
C ARG A 437 9.99 34.12 -9.87
N ILE A 438 10.21 33.70 -8.63
CA ILE A 438 9.21 33.85 -7.53
C ILE A 438 8.92 35.36 -7.33
N GLU A 439 9.95 36.22 -7.28
CA GLU A 439 9.78 37.66 -7.15
C GLU A 439 8.96 38.24 -8.31
N GLN A 440 9.25 37.84 -9.55
CA GLN A 440 8.51 38.28 -10.75
C GLN A 440 7.04 37.91 -10.70
N CYS A 441 6.73 36.66 -10.35
CA CYS A 441 5.35 36.17 -10.24
C CYS A 441 4.59 36.88 -9.11
N HIS A 442 5.21 37.00 -7.94
CA HIS A 442 4.64 37.72 -6.79
C HIS A 442 4.34 39.17 -7.08
N ALA A 443 5.27 39.90 -7.72
CA ALA A 443 5.06 41.29 -8.12
C ALA A 443 3.94 41.46 -9.16
N LYS A 444 3.76 40.50 -10.06
CA LYS A 444 2.70 40.47 -11.07
C LYS A 444 1.34 40.09 -10.46
N GLY A 445 1.30 39.59 -9.23
CA GLY A 445 0.08 39.02 -8.61
C GLY A 445 -0.25 37.61 -9.13
N GLN A 446 0.64 36.96 -9.84
CA GLN A 446 0.48 35.59 -10.33
C GLN A 446 0.83 34.61 -9.21
N PRO A 447 -0.07 33.66 -8.82
CA PRO A 447 0.27 32.64 -7.86
C PRO A 447 1.32 31.68 -8.43
N ILE A 448 2.25 31.24 -7.57
CA ILE A 448 3.31 30.30 -7.95
C ILE A 448 3.35 29.12 -6.98
N LEU A 449 3.38 27.90 -7.54
CA LEU A 449 3.66 26.66 -6.83
C LEU A 449 5.06 26.17 -7.20
N VAL A 450 5.94 26.10 -6.21
CA VAL A 450 7.32 25.64 -6.37
C VAL A 450 7.42 24.20 -5.88
N GLY A 451 7.70 23.27 -6.80
CA GLY A 451 7.91 21.84 -6.50
C GLY A 451 9.39 21.58 -6.16
N THR A 452 9.65 20.94 -5.02
CA THR A 452 10.98 20.49 -4.59
C THR A 452 10.97 18.98 -4.38
N VAL A 453 12.13 18.32 -4.55
CA VAL A 453 12.23 16.86 -4.42
C VAL A 453 12.46 16.41 -2.97
N SER A 454 12.94 17.28 -2.07
CA SER A 454 13.19 16.92 -0.67
C SER A 454 12.71 17.98 0.31
N ILE A 455 12.51 17.55 1.57
CA ILE A 455 12.15 18.44 2.69
C ILE A 455 13.28 19.47 2.92
N GLU A 456 14.53 19.02 2.88
CA GLU A 456 15.71 19.87 3.10
C GLU A 456 15.77 21.03 2.10
N LYS A 457 15.64 20.75 0.79
CA LYS A 457 15.61 21.78 -0.26
C LYS A 457 14.43 22.74 -0.10
N SER A 458 13.27 22.24 0.36
CA SER A 458 12.11 23.09 0.65
C SER A 458 12.35 24.06 1.81
N GLU A 459 13.03 23.58 2.88
CA GLU A 459 13.37 24.40 4.03
C GLU A 459 14.48 25.42 3.74
N GLU A 460 15.48 25.04 2.93
CA GLU A 460 16.53 25.94 2.47
C GLU A 460 15.95 27.09 1.64
N LEU A 461 15.14 26.79 0.64
CA LEU A 461 14.45 27.81 -0.15
C LEU A 461 13.57 28.70 0.73
N SER A 462 12.87 28.12 1.70
CA SER A 462 12.06 28.88 2.67
C SER A 462 12.90 29.85 3.50
N LYS A 463 14.09 29.45 3.98
CA LYS A 463 15.01 30.33 4.73
C LYS A 463 15.41 31.55 3.89
N ILE A 464 15.76 31.34 2.62
CA ILE A 464 16.16 32.41 1.71
C ILE A 464 14.99 33.36 1.43
N LEU A 465 13.78 32.84 1.17
CA LEU A 465 12.61 33.69 0.92
C LEU A 465 12.19 34.48 2.16
N LYS A 466 12.33 33.92 3.36
CA LYS A 466 12.13 34.65 4.64
C LYS A 466 13.13 35.80 4.79
N ALA A 467 14.41 35.56 4.48
CA ALA A 467 15.45 36.60 4.53
C ALA A 467 15.17 37.78 3.56
N LYS A 468 14.51 37.47 2.42
CA LYS A 468 14.07 38.48 1.44
C LYS A 468 12.70 39.12 1.74
N GLY A 469 12.02 38.70 2.82
CA GLY A 469 10.72 39.24 3.23
C GLY A 469 9.54 38.80 2.37
N ILE A 470 9.68 37.73 1.56
CA ILE A 470 8.61 37.20 0.72
C ILE A 470 7.73 36.27 1.56
N LYS A 471 6.44 36.64 1.67
CA LYS A 471 5.46 35.79 2.36
C LYS A 471 5.22 34.54 1.53
N HIS A 472 5.41 33.37 2.13
CA HIS A 472 5.22 32.07 1.48
C HIS A 472 4.72 31.03 2.48
N THR A 473 4.17 29.96 1.97
CA THR A 473 3.74 28.79 2.74
C THR A 473 4.53 27.58 2.30
N VAL A 474 5.02 26.80 3.26
CA VAL A 474 5.75 25.55 3.00
C VAL A 474 4.86 24.37 3.33
N MET A 475 4.79 23.45 2.42
CA MET A 475 4.05 22.20 2.52
C MET A 475 5.01 21.03 2.36
N ASN A 476 5.27 20.34 3.46
CA ASN A 476 6.11 19.14 3.49
C ASN A 476 5.54 18.13 4.50
N ALA A 477 6.12 16.94 4.58
CA ALA A 477 5.65 15.85 5.44
C ALA A 477 5.51 16.22 6.92
N LYS A 478 6.24 17.25 7.40
CA LYS A 478 6.13 17.72 8.80
C LYS A 478 4.78 18.41 9.09
N TYR A 479 4.09 18.91 8.06
CA TYR A 479 2.81 19.66 8.17
C TYR A 479 1.64 18.98 7.46
N HIS A 480 1.68 17.69 7.35
CA HIS A 480 0.75 16.84 6.63
C HIS A 480 -0.75 17.07 7.00
N GLU A 481 -1.06 17.29 8.28
CA GLU A 481 -2.44 17.52 8.75
C GLU A 481 -3.08 18.79 8.15
N ARG A 482 -2.27 19.75 7.66
CA ARG A 482 -2.72 20.99 7.07
C ARG A 482 -2.51 21.08 5.55
N GLU A 483 -2.12 19.97 4.93
CA GLU A 483 -1.76 19.92 3.52
C GLU A 483 -2.92 20.38 2.61
N ALA A 484 -4.11 19.81 2.83
CA ALA A 484 -5.30 20.14 2.04
C ALA A 484 -5.69 21.64 2.14
N GLU A 485 -5.60 22.21 3.36
CA GLU A 485 -5.88 23.63 3.61
C GLU A 485 -4.89 24.54 2.85
N ILE A 486 -3.60 24.20 2.87
CA ILE A 486 -2.54 24.97 2.22
C ILE A 486 -2.70 24.94 0.70
N VAL A 487 -2.92 23.75 0.12
CA VAL A 487 -3.10 23.57 -1.33
C VAL A 487 -4.31 24.32 -1.84
N ALA A 488 -5.42 24.24 -1.11
CA ALA A 488 -6.66 24.90 -1.47
C ALA A 488 -6.49 26.42 -1.62
N GLN A 489 -5.56 27.04 -0.88
CA GLN A 489 -5.30 28.48 -0.93
C GLN A 489 -4.12 28.88 -1.83
N ALA A 490 -3.43 27.90 -2.45
CA ALA A 490 -2.29 28.16 -3.32
C ALA A 490 -2.62 28.97 -4.61
N GLY A 491 -3.90 29.01 -4.97
CA GLY A 491 -4.40 29.78 -6.12
C GLY A 491 -4.74 31.25 -5.85
N LYS A 492 -4.53 31.78 -4.64
CA LYS A 492 -4.80 33.19 -4.31
C LYS A 492 -3.85 34.12 -5.06
N PRO A 493 -4.29 35.37 -5.39
CA PRO A 493 -3.41 36.33 -6.08
C PRO A 493 -2.07 36.53 -5.35
N GLY A 494 -0.95 36.36 -6.07
CA GLY A 494 0.40 36.52 -5.55
C GLY A 494 0.82 35.51 -4.47
N ALA A 495 0.07 34.41 -4.28
CA ALA A 495 0.46 33.35 -3.35
C ALA A 495 1.76 32.67 -3.79
N VAL A 496 2.66 32.42 -2.83
CA VAL A 496 3.89 31.64 -3.03
C VAL A 496 3.80 30.40 -2.17
N THR A 497 3.74 29.23 -2.80
CA THR A 497 3.64 27.94 -2.10
C THR A 497 4.81 27.06 -2.50
N ILE A 498 5.55 26.53 -1.53
CA ILE A 498 6.61 25.55 -1.73
C ILE A 498 6.04 24.20 -1.33
N ALA A 499 6.09 23.24 -2.23
CA ALA A 499 5.57 21.90 -1.99
C ALA A 499 6.65 20.85 -2.23
N THR A 500 6.84 19.91 -1.31
CA THR A 500 7.65 18.73 -1.57
C THR A 500 6.82 17.72 -2.36
N ASN A 501 7.43 17.24 -3.42
CA ASN A 501 6.97 16.12 -4.26
C ASN A 501 5.47 16.18 -4.59
N MET A 502 4.73 15.12 -4.28
CA MET A 502 3.31 14.98 -4.60
C MET A 502 2.35 15.55 -3.55
N ALA A 503 2.83 16.40 -2.64
CA ALA A 503 1.97 17.02 -1.63
C ALA A 503 0.74 17.68 -2.26
N GLY A 504 -0.44 17.46 -1.70
CA GLY A 504 -1.73 17.93 -2.21
C GLY A 504 -2.30 17.15 -3.40
N ARG A 505 -1.85 15.91 -3.65
CA ARG A 505 -2.48 15.03 -4.66
C ARG A 505 -3.94 14.76 -4.29
N GLY A 506 -4.83 14.77 -5.28
CA GLY A 506 -6.27 14.63 -5.05
C GLY A 506 -6.99 15.91 -4.60
N THR A 507 -6.25 17.00 -4.34
CA THR A 507 -6.82 18.30 -3.99
C THR A 507 -6.65 19.27 -5.16
N ASP A 508 -7.73 19.93 -5.54
CA ASP A 508 -7.71 20.91 -6.63
C ASP A 508 -7.23 22.30 -6.17
N ILE A 509 -6.34 22.91 -6.97
CA ILE A 509 -5.94 24.32 -6.78
C ILE A 509 -6.89 25.20 -7.59
N MET A 510 -7.79 25.88 -6.90
CA MET A 510 -8.74 26.80 -7.54
C MET A 510 -8.13 28.19 -7.68
N LEU A 511 -8.19 28.79 -8.87
CA LEU A 511 -7.76 30.17 -9.09
C LEU A 511 -8.62 31.12 -8.24
N GLY A 512 -7.95 32.06 -7.55
CA GLY A 512 -8.59 32.99 -6.62
C GLY A 512 -8.66 32.49 -5.18
N GLY A 513 -8.44 31.21 -4.92
CA GLY A 513 -8.58 30.53 -3.65
C GLY A 513 -9.81 29.65 -3.56
N ASN A 514 -9.90 28.83 -2.54
CA ASN A 514 -11.03 27.92 -2.31
C ASN A 514 -11.98 28.52 -1.27
N ALA A 515 -13.17 28.88 -1.73
CA ALA A 515 -14.23 29.46 -0.89
C ALA A 515 -14.72 28.50 0.20
N GLU A 516 -14.75 27.21 -0.10
CA GLU A 516 -15.16 26.14 0.83
C GLU A 516 -14.22 26.07 2.04
N THR A 517 -12.90 25.99 1.79
CA THR A 517 -11.90 25.99 2.87
C THR A 517 -11.96 27.27 3.68
N MET A 518 -12.19 28.43 3.04
CA MET A 518 -12.33 29.70 3.76
C MET A 518 -13.58 29.72 4.66
N ALA A 519 -14.66 29.12 4.20
CA ALA A 519 -15.89 28.99 5.00
C ALA A 519 -15.68 28.06 6.20
N LEU A 520 -14.99 26.91 5.99
CA LEU A 520 -14.65 25.98 7.06
C LEU A 520 -13.72 26.60 8.11
N ASP A 521 -12.72 27.38 7.69
CA ASP A 521 -11.83 28.10 8.63
C ASP A 521 -12.61 29.08 9.52
N GLU A 522 -13.62 29.74 8.97
CA GLU A 522 -14.45 30.67 9.72
C GLU A 522 -15.44 29.93 10.65
N ILE A 523 -16.00 28.82 10.19
CA ILE A 523 -16.78 27.89 11.04
C ILE A 523 -15.93 27.37 12.19
N LYS A 524 -14.67 27.00 11.95
CA LYS A 524 -13.75 26.53 12.99
C LYS A 524 -13.51 27.58 14.08
N LYS A 525 -13.36 28.84 13.70
CA LYS A 525 -13.25 29.96 14.64
C LYS A 525 -14.54 30.16 15.44
N TYR A 526 -15.66 30.11 14.73
CA TYR A 526 -16.97 30.24 15.35
C TYR A 526 -17.23 29.13 16.39
N LEU A 527 -17.01 27.87 16.02
CA LEU A 527 -17.18 26.72 16.91
C LEU A 527 -16.25 26.78 18.13
N ARG A 528 -15.00 27.20 17.94
CA ARG A 528 -14.08 27.36 19.08
C ARG A 528 -14.62 28.36 20.08
N HIS A 529 -15.10 29.49 19.64
CA HIS A 529 -15.68 30.50 20.52
C HIS A 529 -16.96 30.02 21.22
N GLU A 530 -17.83 29.31 20.50
CA GLU A 530 -19.05 28.73 21.04
C GLU A 530 -18.76 27.65 22.09
N VAL A 531 -17.78 26.78 21.80
CA VAL A 531 -17.38 25.70 22.71
C VAL A 531 -16.68 26.27 23.97
N GLU A 532 -15.82 27.28 23.83
CA GLU A 532 -15.20 27.97 24.96
C GLU A 532 -16.27 28.55 25.91
N ASP A 533 -17.31 29.12 25.34
CA ASP A 533 -18.47 29.66 26.09
C ASP A 533 -19.24 28.54 26.81
N ARG A 534 -19.50 27.40 26.14
CA ARG A 534 -20.19 26.24 26.74
C ARG A 534 -19.34 25.58 27.85
N VAL A 535 -18.03 25.51 27.67
CA VAL A 535 -17.10 24.98 28.71
C VAL A 535 -17.06 25.92 29.94
N GLN A 536 -17.00 27.24 29.72
CA GLN A 536 -17.05 28.24 30.81
C GLN A 536 -18.38 28.20 31.61
N LYS A 537 -19.49 27.90 30.92
CA LYS A 537 -20.82 27.73 31.52
C LYS A 537 -21.00 26.37 32.21
N GLY A 538 -20.06 25.45 32.06
CA GLY A 538 -20.14 24.07 32.59
C GLY A 538 -21.10 23.16 31.81
N GLU A 539 -21.49 23.54 30.59
CA GLU A 539 -22.40 22.78 29.73
C GLU A 539 -21.67 21.70 28.94
N MET A 540 -20.34 21.78 28.86
CA MET A 540 -19.48 20.82 28.10
C MET A 540 -18.18 20.56 28.86
N ASP A 541 -17.71 19.30 28.86
CA ASP A 541 -16.41 18.90 29.41
C ASP A 541 -15.29 19.28 28.39
N GLU A 542 -14.24 19.94 28.88
CA GLU A 542 -13.07 20.35 28.07
C GLU A 542 -12.43 19.18 27.29
N ARG A 543 -12.57 17.95 27.79
CA ARG A 543 -12.05 16.74 27.15
C ARG A 543 -12.83 16.33 25.89
N VAL A 544 -14.11 16.68 25.82
CA VAL A 544 -14.99 16.36 24.67
C VAL A 544 -15.05 17.51 23.67
N ALA A 545 -14.67 18.71 24.13
CA ALA A 545 -14.75 19.95 23.34
C ALA A 545 -14.00 19.86 22.00
N HIS A 546 -12.83 19.24 22.00
CA HIS A 546 -12.01 19.11 20.76
C HIS A 546 -12.67 18.16 19.76
N ASP A 547 -13.12 17.00 20.22
CA ASP A 547 -13.78 16.01 19.38
C ASP A 547 -15.10 16.54 18.82
N TYR A 548 -15.83 17.33 19.61
CA TYR A 548 -17.05 17.99 19.16
C TYR A 548 -16.78 19.03 18.06
N ILE A 549 -15.74 19.86 18.21
CA ILE A 549 -15.37 20.85 17.17
C ILE A 549 -15.00 20.13 15.88
N ASP A 550 -14.16 19.11 15.94
CA ASP A 550 -13.73 18.36 14.76
C ASP A 550 -14.91 17.67 14.07
N HIS A 551 -15.82 17.09 14.84
CA HIS A 551 -17.05 16.50 14.33
C HIS A 551 -17.94 17.55 13.63
N MET A 552 -18.19 18.71 14.26
CA MET A 552 -19.04 19.74 13.69
C MET A 552 -18.44 20.43 12.46
N ILE A 553 -17.11 20.58 12.39
CA ILE A 553 -16.40 21.04 11.19
C ILE A 553 -16.63 20.06 10.03
N TYR A 554 -16.50 18.77 10.33
CA TYR A 554 -16.73 17.72 9.35
C TYR A 554 -18.18 17.75 8.83
N GLU A 555 -19.15 17.86 9.73
CA GLU A 555 -20.56 17.91 9.40
C GLU A 555 -20.99 19.20 8.68
N ALA A 556 -20.27 20.31 8.89
CA ALA A 556 -20.57 21.59 8.24
C ALA A 556 -20.53 21.49 6.70
N ASN A 557 -19.58 20.74 6.18
CA ASN A 557 -19.43 20.43 4.75
C ASN A 557 -19.94 19.03 4.39
N GLY A 558 -20.50 18.32 5.35
CA GLY A 558 -20.99 16.96 5.22
C GLY A 558 -22.16 16.87 4.23
N HIS A 559 -22.18 15.76 3.49
CA HIS A 559 -23.21 15.48 2.50
C HIS A 559 -24.15 14.34 2.92
N ALA A 560 -23.99 13.79 4.13
CA ALA A 560 -24.89 12.78 4.68
C ALA A 560 -26.24 13.37 5.05
N ASP A 561 -27.33 12.61 4.86
CA ASP A 561 -28.64 13.03 5.33
C ASP A 561 -28.67 13.00 6.87
N THR A 562 -29.20 14.06 7.49
CA THR A 562 -29.26 14.18 8.94
C THR A 562 -30.50 14.94 9.37
N ASP A 563 -31.08 14.56 10.54
CA ASP A 563 -32.17 15.26 11.21
C ASP A 563 -31.66 16.07 12.42
N ASP A 564 -30.34 16.08 12.66
CA ASP A 564 -29.73 16.79 13.77
C ASP A 564 -29.79 18.31 13.55
N GLN A 565 -30.46 19.03 14.45
CA GLN A 565 -30.71 20.48 14.34
C GLN A 565 -29.41 21.30 14.49
N GLU A 566 -28.44 20.83 15.28
CA GLU A 566 -27.13 21.52 15.42
C GLU A 566 -26.34 21.38 14.12
N VAL A 567 -26.34 20.21 13.52
CA VAL A 567 -25.70 19.97 12.22
C VAL A 567 -26.37 20.79 11.10
N LEU A 568 -27.69 20.84 11.05
CA LEU A 568 -28.43 21.62 10.05
C LEU A 568 -28.15 23.14 10.21
N ALA A 569 -28.03 23.64 11.44
CA ALA A 569 -27.70 25.03 11.70
C ALA A 569 -26.28 25.38 11.24
N ILE A 570 -25.30 24.49 11.50
CA ILE A 570 -23.93 24.70 11.06
C ILE A 570 -23.82 24.63 9.53
N ARG A 571 -24.54 23.70 8.86
CA ARG A 571 -24.62 23.63 7.38
C ARG A 571 -25.21 24.89 6.77
N ALA A 572 -26.28 25.44 7.37
CA ALA A 572 -26.88 26.71 6.90
C ALA A 572 -25.87 27.87 7.03
N LYS A 573 -25.14 27.94 8.14
CA LYS A 573 -24.10 28.93 8.36
C LYS A 573 -22.92 28.76 7.41
N PHE A 574 -22.54 27.52 7.12
CA PHE A 574 -21.52 27.21 6.11
C PHE A 574 -21.94 27.71 4.72
N GLU A 575 -23.16 27.47 4.29
CA GLU A 575 -23.65 27.88 2.99
C GLU A 575 -23.69 29.42 2.84
N GLU A 576 -24.06 30.14 3.91
CA GLU A 576 -23.98 31.61 3.97
C GLU A 576 -22.54 32.10 3.76
N LEU A 577 -21.60 31.56 4.53
CA LEU A 577 -20.19 31.92 4.45
C LEU A 577 -19.59 31.51 3.09
N TYR A 578 -19.94 30.33 2.60
CA TYR A 578 -19.50 29.85 1.30
C TYR A 578 -19.94 30.78 0.16
N SER A 579 -21.20 31.17 0.13
CA SER A 579 -21.73 32.10 -0.87
C SER A 579 -21.01 33.44 -0.87
N LYS A 580 -20.72 33.98 0.34
CA LYS A 580 -19.94 35.20 0.51
C LYS A 580 -18.53 35.04 -0.04
N PHE A 581 -17.80 34.03 0.41
CA PHE A 581 -16.42 33.80 -0.04
C PHE A 581 -16.33 33.40 -1.50
N LYS A 582 -17.36 32.75 -2.06
CA LYS A 582 -17.45 32.42 -3.47
C LYS A 582 -17.40 33.67 -4.35
N THR A 583 -18.14 34.70 -3.97
CA THR A 583 -18.13 36.00 -4.68
C THR A 583 -16.74 36.66 -4.64
N GLU A 584 -16.08 36.61 -3.48
CA GLU A 584 -14.73 37.17 -3.31
C GLU A 584 -13.68 36.38 -4.12
N THR A 585 -13.72 35.03 -4.07
CA THR A 585 -12.78 34.18 -4.79
C THR A 585 -12.99 34.22 -6.30
N ASP A 586 -14.22 34.33 -6.78
CA ASP A 586 -14.52 34.48 -8.22
C ASP A 586 -13.94 35.80 -8.77
N ALA A 587 -14.06 36.92 -8.05
CA ALA A 587 -13.44 38.18 -8.41
C ALA A 587 -11.88 38.12 -8.36
N ALA A 588 -11.33 37.39 -7.42
CA ALA A 588 -9.89 37.14 -7.33
C ALA A 588 -9.40 36.22 -8.46
N ALA A 589 -10.20 35.21 -8.85
CA ALA A 589 -9.89 34.31 -9.96
C ALA A 589 -9.71 35.06 -11.29
N GLU A 590 -10.58 36.05 -11.57
CA GLU A 590 -10.44 36.86 -12.78
C GLU A 590 -9.11 37.63 -12.82
N LYS A 591 -8.65 38.16 -11.67
CA LYS A 591 -7.34 38.83 -11.56
C LYS A 591 -6.20 37.87 -11.82
N VAL A 592 -6.30 36.64 -11.29
CA VAL A 592 -5.28 35.59 -11.48
C VAL A 592 -5.27 35.13 -12.95
N ARG A 593 -6.43 34.95 -13.59
CA ARG A 593 -6.51 34.63 -15.03
C ARG A 593 -5.85 35.72 -15.88
N ALA A 594 -6.10 36.99 -15.58
CA ALA A 594 -5.47 38.12 -16.26
C ALA A 594 -3.94 38.17 -16.02
N ALA A 595 -3.45 37.72 -14.86
CA ALA A 595 -2.04 37.61 -14.55
C ALA A 595 -1.33 36.42 -15.24
N GLY A 596 -2.08 35.51 -15.89
CA GLY A 596 -1.54 34.35 -16.61
C GLY A 596 -1.85 33.00 -15.94
N GLY A 597 -2.71 32.99 -14.90
CA GLY A 597 -3.09 31.78 -14.17
C GLY A 597 -2.02 31.29 -13.18
N LEU A 598 -2.10 30.05 -12.73
CA LEU A 598 -1.13 29.46 -11.81
C LEU A 598 0.19 29.15 -12.54
N TYR A 599 1.31 29.60 -11.96
CA TYR A 599 2.65 29.24 -12.41
C TYR A 599 3.17 28.03 -11.63
N ILE A 600 3.64 27.01 -12.34
CA ILE A 600 4.29 25.82 -11.75
C ILE A 600 5.81 25.94 -12.00
N LEU A 601 6.60 25.87 -10.95
CA LEU A 601 8.05 25.86 -11.03
C LEU A 601 8.60 24.61 -10.36
N GLY A 602 9.09 23.64 -11.14
CA GLY A 602 9.86 22.51 -10.63
C GLY A 602 11.32 22.93 -10.43
N THR A 603 11.89 22.69 -9.25
CA THR A 603 13.32 23.00 -8.98
C THR A 603 14.25 21.87 -9.40
N GLU A 604 13.71 20.72 -9.77
CA GLU A 604 14.40 19.55 -10.31
C GLU A 604 13.45 18.71 -11.13
N ARG A 605 13.98 17.78 -11.93
CA ARG A 605 13.21 16.71 -12.53
C ARG A 605 13.13 15.54 -11.58
N HIS A 606 11.95 14.93 -11.51
CA HIS A 606 11.74 13.71 -10.75
C HIS A 606 12.28 12.48 -11.48
N GLU A 607 12.37 11.36 -10.78
CA GLU A 607 12.80 10.09 -11.35
C GLU A 607 11.88 9.59 -12.49
N SER A 608 10.61 9.99 -12.47
CA SER A 608 9.62 9.62 -13.50
C SER A 608 9.03 10.86 -14.17
N ARG A 609 8.93 10.82 -15.51
CA ARG A 609 8.25 11.84 -16.32
C ARG A 609 6.79 12.02 -15.93
N ARG A 610 6.18 10.98 -15.43
CA ARG A 610 4.80 10.96 -14.94
C ARG A 610 4.60 11.94 -13.79
N ILE A 611 5.51 11.94 -12.81
CA ILE A 611 5.46 12.85 -11.65
C ILE A 611 5.59 14.30 -12.11
N ASP A 612 6.50 14.57 -13.06
CA ASP A 612 6.64 15.89 -13.66
C ASP A 612 5.35 16.36 -14.35
N ASN A 613 4.69 15.45 -15.09
CA ASN A 613 3.42 15.74 -15.75
C ASN A 613 2.28 15.97 -14.76
N GLN A 614 2.26 15.27 -13.61
CA GLN A 614 1.31 15.52 -12.54
C GLN A 614 1.53 16.90 -11.91
N LEU A 615 2.77 17.30 -11.70
CA LEU A 615 3.09 18.63 -11.19
C LEU A 615 2.63 19.71 -12.19
N ARG A 616 2.95 19.56 -13.48
CA ARG A 616 2.44 20.45 -14.54
C ARG A 616 0.91 20.50 -14.58
N GLY A 617 0.26 19.35 -14.41
CA GLY A 617 -1.19 19.18 -14.43
C GLY A 617 -1.95 19.92 -13.31
N ARG A 618 -1.25 20.51 -12.35
CA ARG A 618 -1.87 21.35 -11.33
C ARG A 618 -2.31 22.71 -11.85
N ALA A 619 -1.75 23.16 -12.98
CA ALA A 619 -2.14 24.41 -13.66
C ALA A 619 -2.88 24.12 -14.98
N GLY A 620 -3.65 25.05 -15.46
CA GLY A 620 -4.34 25.00 -16.76
C GLY A 620 -5.51 24.04 -16.78
N ARG A 621 -6.30 23.96 -15.70
CA ARG A 621 -7.48 23.08 -15.57
C ARG A 621 -8.70 23.71 -16.24
N GLN A 622 -9.56 22.88 -16.86
CA GLN A 622 -10.82 23.30 -17.49
C GLN A 622 -10.70 24.51 -18.44
N GLY A 623 -9.55 24.63 -19.16
CA GLY A 623 -9.28 25.71 -20.08
C GLY A 623 -8.77 27.02 -19.44
N ASP A 624 -8.50 27.02 -18.14
CA ASP A 624 -7.85 28.17 -17.48
C ASP A 624 -6.39 28.34 -17.99
N PRO A 625 -5.89 29.59 -18.05
CA PRO A 625 -4.50 29.84 -18.34
C PRO A 625 -3.59 29.29 -17.24
N GLY A 626 -2.35 29.02 -17.57
CA GLY A 626 -1.33 28.59 -16.64
C GLY A 626 0.02 28.47 -17.33
N GLU A 627 1.09 28.39 -16.56
CA GLU A 627 2.44 28.20 -17.08
C GLU A 627 3.18 27.16 -16.25
N SER A 628 4.08 26.42 -16.88
CA SER A 628 5.01 25.54 -16.17
C SER A 628 6.44 25.67 -16.68
N SER A 629 7.41 25.56 -15.77
CA SER A 629 8.83 25.52 -16.07
C SER A 629 9.56 24.60 -15.11
N PHE A 630 10.65 23.98 -15.55
CA PHE A 630 11.59 23.27 -14.68
C PHE A 630 12.96 23.95 -14.74
N TYR A 631 13.53 24.17 -13.56
CA TYR A 631 14.87 24.72 -13.39
C TYR A 631 15.76 23.60 -12.84
N ILE A 632 16.78 23.22 -13.58
CA ILE A 632 17.58 22.02 -13.37
C ILE A 632 19.04 22.44 -13.25
N SER A 633 19.79 21.79 -12.36
CA SER A 633 21.23 21.88 -12.27
C SER A 633 21.90 20.61 -12.78
N LEU A 634 23.13 20.73 -13.30
CA LEU A 634 23.93 19.55 -13.63
C LEU A 634 24.42 18.82 -12.36
N GLU A 635 24.34 19.48 -11.21
CA GLU A 635 24.66 18.90 -9.90
C GLU A 635 23.48 18.15 -9.28
N ASP A 636 22.25 18.30 -9.81
CA ASP A 636 21.07 17.57 -9.34
C ASP A 636 21.28 16.05 -9.47
N ASP A 637 20.79 15.26 -8.54
CA ASP A 637 21.02 13.81 -8.45
C ASP A 637 20.68 13.06 -9.73
N LEU A 638 19.59 13.42 -10.40
CA LEU A 638 19.23 12.82 -11.69
C LEU A 638 20.34 13.03 -12.75
N MET A 639 20.90 14.23 -12.81
CA MET A 639 21.95 14.56 -13.78
C MET A 639 23.30 14.01 -13.34
N ARG A 640 23.59 14.02 -12.04
CA ARG A 640 24.84 13.51 -11.46
C ARG A 640 24.97 11.98 -11.63
N LEU A 641 23.90 11.24 -11.36
CA LEU A 641 23.92 9.77 -11.37
C LEU A 641 23.65 9.15 -12.75
N PHE A 642 22.81 9.77 -13.56
CA PHE A 642 22.33 9.19 -14.83
C PHE A 642 22.62 10.07 -16.03
N GLY A 643 23.13 11.28 -15.84
CA GLY A 643 23.58 12.18 -16.91
C GLY A 643 24.83 11.67 -17.62
N SER A 644 25.04 12.13 -18.85
CA SER A 644 26.24 11.78 -19.60
C SER A 644 27.44 12.62 -19.16
N GLU A 645 28.56 11.99 -18.78
CA GLU A 645 29.85 12.67 -18.50
C GLU A 645 30.33 13.59 -19.65
N ARG A 646 29.94 13.26 -20.89
CA ARG A 646 30.21 14.11 -22.06
C ARG A 646 29.56 15.47 -21.95
N ILE A 647 28.40 15.58 -21.27
CA ILE A 647 27.71 16.85 -21.08
C ILE A 647 28.46 17.69 -20.04
N GLN A 648 28.92 17.09 -18.94
CA GLN A 648 29.70 17.78 -17.91
C GLN A 648 31.01 18.33 -18.49
N ASN A 649 31.75 17.50 -19.23
CA ASN A 649 33.00 17.88 -19.86
C ASN A 649 32.85 18.97 -20.97
N MET A 650 31.73 18.94 -21.71
CA MET A 650 31.41 19.96 -22.71
C MET A 650 31.13 21.33 -22.04
N MET A 651 30.50 21.32 -20.87
CA MET A 651 30.10 22.51 -20.12
C MET A 651 31.31 23.25 -19.52
N ASP A 652 32.25 22.48 -18.97
CA ASP A 652 33.49 23.04 -18.44
C ASP A 652 34.32 23.76 -19.54
N THR A 653 34.15 23.35 -20.80
CA THR A 653 34.83 23.92 -21.96
C THR A 653 34.14 25.20 -22.48
N LEU A 654 32.81 25.38 -22.25
CA LEU A 654 32.05 26.49 -22.83
C LEU A 654 32.09 27.80 -22.02
N GLY A 655 32.63 27.83 -20.81
CA GLY A 655 32.84 29.05 -20.01
C GLY A 655 31.56 29.86 -19.71
N ILE A 656 30.41 29.23 -19.58
CA ILE A 656 29.10 29.86 -19.34
C ILE A 656 29.01 30.38 -17.91
N ALA A 657 28.40 31.56 -17.70
CA ALA A 657 28.19 32.12 -16.37
C ALA A 657 27.18 31.28 -15.54
N ASP A 658 27.33 31.27 -14.21
CA ASP A 658 26.56 30.41 -13.30
C ASP A 658 25.03 30.68 -13.30
N ASP A 659 24.65 31.93 -13.64
CA ASP A 659 23.26 32.42 -13.64
C ASP A 659 22.61 32.43 -15.03
N GLU A 660 23.33 32.10 -16.08
CA GLU A 660 22.78 32.01 -17.44
C GLU A 660 22.25 30.58 -17.73
N PRO A 661 20.98 30.47 -18.22
CA PRO A 661 20.45 29.19 -18.64
C PRO A 661 21.11 28.72 -19.95
N ILE A 662 21.50 27.48 -19.99
CA ILE A 662 22.16 26.84 -21.11
C ILE A 662 21.16 26.53 -22.23
N ASP A 663 21.60 26.55 -23.50
CA ASP A 663 20.76 26.32 -24.66
C ASP A 663 20.14 24.91 -24.63
N GLN A 664 18.81 24.87 -24.72
CA GLN A 664 17.88 23.83 -24.25
C GLN A 664 17.83 22.62 -25.17
N LYS A 665 18.14 22.73 -26.45
CA LYS A 665 17.87 21.66 -27.44
C LYS A 665 18.78 20.45 -27.26
N ILE A 666 19.97 20.61 -26.78
CA ILE A 666 20.96 19.53 -26.62
C ILE A 666 20.70 18.76 -25.33
N LEU A 667 20.29 19.47 -24.28
CA LEU A 667 20.15 18.90 -22.93
C LEU A 667 18.80 18.23 -22.69
N SER A 668 17.72 18.72 -23.32
CA SER A 668 16.38 18.11 -23.14
C SER A 668 16.35 16.63 -23.50
N GLY A 669 17.07 16.22 -24.54
CA GLY A 669 17.19 14.80 -24.90
C GLY A 669 17.98 13.97 -23.90
N ALA A 670 18.97 14.55 -23.25
CA ALA A 670 19.78 13.86 -22.24
C ALA A 670 19.00 13.65 -20.94
N ILE A 671 18.24 14.65 -20.50
CA ILE A 671 17.37 14.59 -19.33
C ILE A 671 16.29 13.52 -19.53
N GLU A 672 15.61 13.55 -20.68
CA GLU A 672 14.58 12.54 -21.00
C GLU A 672 15.17 11.13 -21.04
N ASN A 673 16.38 10.95 -21.59
CA ASN A 673 17.05 9.66 -21.60
C ASN A 673 17.47 9.21 -20.19
N ALA A 674 17.89 10.13 -19.32
CA ALA A 674 18.19 9.83 -17.91
C ALA A 674 16.92 9.32 -17.18
N GLN A 675 15.80 10.03 -17.31
CA GLN A 675 14.52 9.60 -16.73
C GLN A 675 14.09 8.24 -17.28
N LYS A 676 14.16 8.00 -18.61
CA LYS A 676 13.83 6.69 -19.19
C LYS A 676 14.68 5.55 -18.64
N LYS A 677 15.97 5.79 -18.38
CA LYS A 677 16.84 4.78 -17.76
C LYS A 677 16.39 4.42 -16.34
N ILE A 678 16.02 5.44 -15.55
CA ILE A 678 15.51 5.20 -14.20
C ILE A 678 14.16 4.50 -14.24
N GLU A 679 13.22 4.95 -15.08
CA GLU A 679 11.93 4.31 -15.28
C GLU A 679 12.10 2.84 -15.64
N SER A 680 12.97 2.52 -16.63
CA SER A 680 13.26 1.13 -17.04
C SER A 680 13.89 0.32 -15.91
N ARG A 681 14.79 0.90 -15.11
CA ARG A 681 15.40 0.23 -13.95
C ARG A 681 14.34 -0.06 -12.89
N ASN A 682 13.51 0.94 -12.55
CA ASN A 682 12.46 0.78 -11.56
C ASN A 682 11.41 -0.25 -12.00
N PHE A 683 11.05 -0.27 -13.28
CA PHE A 683 10.23 -1.33 -13.86
C PHE A 683 10.89 -2.71 -13.72
N GLY A 684 12.20 -2.81 -14.04
CA GLY A 684 12.96 -4.05 -13.83
C GLY A 684 12.91 -4.55 -12.40
N VAL A 685 13.08 -3.67 -11.40
CA VAL A 685 12.97 -4.02 -9.98
C VAL A 685 11.57 -4.54 -9.64
N ARG A 686 10.51 -3.82 -10.04
CA ARG A 686 9.12 -4.27 -9.80
C ARG A 686 8.81 -5.60 -10.48
N LYS A 687 9.30 -5.80 -11.70
CA LYS A 687 9.16 -7.05 -12.43
C LYS A 687 9.83 -8.21 -11.70
N HIS A 688 11.06 -8.03 -11.22
CA HIS A 688 11.75 -9.05 -10.44
C HIS A 688 11.02 -9.38 -9.13
N VAL A 689 10.55 -8.37 -8.40
CA VAL A 689 9.75 -8.61 -7.19
C VAL A 689 8.50 -9.44 -7.51
N LEU A 690 7.83 -9.14 -8.62
CA LEU A 690 6.65 -9.88 -9.06
C LEU A 690 7.00 -11.31 -9.47
N GLU A 691 8.07 -11.53 -10.23
CA GLU A 691 8.51 -12.86 -10.67
C GLU A 691 8.77 -13.80 -9.48
N TYR A 692 9.34 -13.30 -8.39
CA TYR A 692 9.51 -14.06 -7.16
C TYR A 692 8.19 -14.26 -6.40
N ASP A 693 7.35 -13.20 -6.29
CA ASP A 693 6.07 -13.32 -5.58
C ASP A 693 5.06 -14.18 -6.34
N ASP A 694 5.13 -14.30 -7.66
CA ASP A 694 4.27 -15.17 -8.46
C ASP A 694 4.43 -16.65 -8.07
N VAL A 695 5.65 -17.07 -7.68
CA VAL A 695 5.91 -18.42 -7.16
C VAL A 695 5.15 -18.61 -5.85
N LEU A 696 5.37 -17.69 -4.88
CA LEU A 696 4.68 -17.72 -3.59
C LEU A 696 3.17 -17.56 -3.75
N ASN A 697 2.71 -16.78 -4.74
CA ASN A 697 1.30 -16.55 -4.98
C ASN A 697 0.56 -17.82 -5.46
N THR A 698 1.20 -18.64 -6.28
CA THR A 698 0.63 -19.93 -6.70
C THR A 698 0.44 -20.86 -5.49
N GLN A 699 1.45 -20.91 -4.62
CA GLN A 699 1.39 -21.67 -3.37
C GLN A 699 0.32 -21.11 -2.42
N ARG A 700 0.26 -19.79 -2.27
CA ARG A 700 -0.74 -19.06 -1.46
C ARG A 700 -2.17 -19.39 -1.90
N GLN A 701 -2.45 -19.32 -3.19
CA GLN A 701 -3.78 -19.64 -3.72
C GLN A 701 -4.18 -21.08 -3.40
N THR A 702 -3.26 -22.03 -3.49
CA THR A 702 -3.50 -23.43 -3.16
C THR A 702 -3.86 -23.60 -1.68
N ILE A 703 -3.04 -23.05 -0.78
CA ILE A 703 -3.26 -23.13 0.67
C ILE A 703 -4.55 -22.41 1.08
N TYR A 704 -4.79 -21.20 0.58
CA TYR A 704 -5.99 -20.42 0.94
C TYR A 704 -7.29 -21.08 0.42
N ALA A 705 -7.25 -21.68 -0.76
CA ALA A 705 -8.39 -22.43 -1.28
C ALA A 705 -8.72 -23.66 -0.43
N GLN A 706 -7.72 -24.45 -0.03
CA GLN A 706 -7.88 -25.57 0.88
C GLN A 706 -8.40 -25.13 2.25
N ARG A 707 -7.80 -24.05 2.79
CA ARG A 707 -8.21 -23.48 4.07
C ARG A 707 -9.67 -23.00 4.06
N LEU A 708 -10.10 -22.35 2.98
CA LEU A 708 -11.48 -21.91 2.81
C LEU A 708 -12.47 -23.08 2.84
N GLN A 709 -12.15 -24.20 2.19
CA GLN A 709 -12.99 -25.40 2.22
C GLN A 709 -13.21 -25.91 3.66
N VAL A 710 -12.17 -25.89 4.48
CA VAL A 710 -12.26 -26.26 5.90
C VAL A 710 -13.14 -25.27 6.68
N LEU A 711 -13.00 -23.97 6.42
CA LEU A 711 -13.82 -22.92 7.06
C LEU A 711 -15.29 -22.98 6.64
N GLU A 712 -15.59 -23.42 5.42
CA GLU A 712 -16.95 -23.59 4.90
C GLU A 712 -17.70 -24.76 5.54
N GLY A 713 -17.01 -25.53 6.39
CA GLY A 713 -17.61 -26.62 7.09
C GLY A 713 -17.83 -27.86 6.23
N LYS A 714 -17.15 -27.96 5.07
CA LYS A 714 -17.16 -29.20 4.28
C LYS A 714 -16.67 -30.36 5.16
N ASP A 715 -17.20 -31.52 4.91
CA ASP A 715 -16.74 -32.72 5.64
C ASP A 715 -15.29 -33.00 5.25
N VAL A 716 -14.41 -32.94 6.23
CA VAL A 716 -12.96 -33.14 6.04
C VAL A 716 -12.55 -34.60 6.32
N LYS A 717 -13.50 -35.46 6.71
CA LYS A 717 -13.22 -36.86 7.09
C LYS A 717 -12.47 -37.59 5.99
N ASP A 718 -12.97 -37.55 4.76
CA ASP A 718 -12.35 -38.24 3.63
C ASP A 718 -10.94 -37.76 3.37
N ASN A 719 -10.71 -36.44 3.54
CA ASN A 719 -9.37 -35.85 3.40
C ASN A 719 -8.44 -36.34 4.52
N ILE A 720 -8.94 -36.43 5.77
CA ILE A 720 -8.15 -36.92 6.91
C ILE A 720 -7.79 -38.39 6.72
N VAL A 721 -8.77 -39.21 6.32
CA VAL A 721 -8.55 -40.64 6.03
C VAL A 721 -7.48 -40.80 4.93
N LYS A 722 -7.58 -40.00 3.86
CA LYS A 722 -6.56 -39.99 2.80
C LYS A 722 -5.20 -39.56 3.32
N MET A 723 -5.14 -38.54 4.19
CA MET A 723 -3.88 -38.12 4.80
C MET A 723 -3.23 -39.21 5.64
N ILE A 724 -4.03 -40.00 6.35
CA ILE A 724 -3.58 -41.19 7.11
C ILE A 724 -2.93 -42.19 6.16
N ASP A 725 -3.66 -42.57 5.09
CA ASP A 725 -3.18 -43.55 4.11
C ASP A 725 -1.91 -43.09 3.39
N ASP A 726 -1.91 -41.82 2.93
CA ASP A 726 -0.75 -41.23 2.26
C ASP A 726 0.50 -41.17 3.18
N THR A 727 0.29 -40.84 4.48
CA THR A 727 1.38 -40.80 5.47
C THR A 727 1.98 -42.20 5.71
N ILE A 728 1.11 -43.20 5.80
CA ILE A 728 1.55 -44.59 5.96
C ILE A 728 2.26 -45.09 4.71
N ALA A 729 1.70 -44.85 3.53
CA ALA A 729 2.29 -45.25 2.27
C ALA A 729 3.69 -44.61 2.08
N HIS A 730 3.84 -43.31 2.44
CA HIS A 730 5.11 -42.61 2.38
C HIS A 730 6.15 -43.24 3.33
N ALA A 731 5.78 -43.55 4.58
CA ALA A 731 6.66 -44.17 5.55
C ALA A 731 7.09 -45.59 5.12
N VAL A 732 6.17 -46.38 4.59
CA VAL A 732 6.45 -47.73 4.06
C VAL A 732 7.38 -47.64 2.85
N HIS A 733 7.10 -46.73 1.92
CA HIS A 733 7.95 -46.55 0.72
C HIS A 733 9.37 -46.03 1.08
N ALA A 734 9.47 -45.13 2.05
CA ALA A 734 10.75 -44.63 2.57
C ALA A 734 11.58 -45.73 3.23
N ALA A 735 10.96 -46.69 3.91
CA ALA A 735 11.62 -47.78 4.60
C ALA A 735 12.00 -48.94 3.64
N ILE A 736 11.17 -49.28 2.67
CA ILE A 736 11.30 -50.42 1.77
C ILE A 736 11.98 -50.04 0.43
N GLY A 737 11.69 -48.87 -0.10
CA GLY A 737 12.17 -48.41 -1.41
C GLY A 737 11.73 -49.34 -2.53
N GLU A 738 12.61 -49.59 -3.47
CA GLU A 738 12.41 -50.50 -4.61
C GLU A 738 12.84 -51.95 -4.32
N HIS A 739 13.09 -52.30 -3.05
CA HIS A 739 13.54 -53.64 -2.68
C HIS A 739 12.39 -54.67 -2.87
N SER A 740 12.74 -55.79 -3.51
CA SER A 740 11.80 -56.89 -3.74
C SER A 740 11.65 -57.83 -2.56
N LEU A 741 12.57 -57.81 -1.60
CA LEU A 741 12.51 -58.62 -0.37
C LEU A 741 12.44 -57.69 0.82
N ILE A 742 11.47 -57.90 1.67
CA ILE A 742 11.25 -57.11 2.87
C ILE A 742 11.85 -57.78 4.07
N SER A 743 12.71 -57.10 4.82
CA SER A 743 13.28 -57.55 6.05
C SER A 743 12.47 -57.09 7.26
N THR A 744 12.57 -57.84 8.37
CA THR A 744 11.98 -57.41 9.67
C THR A 744 12.46 -56.06 10.11
N GLU A 745 13.69 -55.67 9.77
CA GLU A 745 14.27 -54.38 10.09
C GLU A 745 13.56 -53.24 9.28
N MET A 746 13.26 -53.44 7.99
CA MET A 746 12.51 -52.54 7.14
C MET A 746 11.07 -52.33 7.65
N VAL A 747 10.44 -53.42 8.06
CA VAL A 747 9.07 -53.35 8.67
C VAL A 747 9.13 -52.52 9.96
N GLU A 748 10.13 -52.76 10.80
CA GLU A 748 10.27 -52.00 12.07
C GLU A 748 10.56 -50.53 11.78
N GLN A 749 11.35 -50.22 10.76
CA GLN A 749 11.59 -48.85 10.34
C GLN A 749 10.32 -48.16 9.81
N ALA A 750 9.45 -48.88 9.05
CA ALA A 750 8.18 -48.37 8.57
C ALA A 750 7.18 -48.13 9.71
N ARG A 751 7.18 -48.98 10.76
CA ARG A 751 6.26 -48.91 11.91
C ARG A 751 6.69 -47.81 12.92
N ARG A 752 7.98 -47.56 13.04
CA ARG A 752 8.57 -46.71 14.08
C ARG A 752 7.91 -45.34 14.24
N PRO A 753 7.56 -44.59 13.19
CA PRO A 753 6.90 -43.29 13.31
C PRO A 753 5.52 -43.36 13.97
N PHE A 754 4.86 -44.52 13.93
CA PHE A 754 3.47 -44.71 14.34
C PHE A 754 3.32 -45.36 15.73
N ILE A 755 4.43 -45.87 16.30
CA ILE A 755 4.46 -46.41 17.66
C ILE A 755 4.16 -45.32 18.67
N GLY A 756 3.14 -45.50 19.51
CA GLY A 756 2.66 -44.49 20.45
C GLY A 756 1.70 -43.45 19.84
N VAL A 757 1.48 -43.48 18.53
CA VAL A 757 0.46 -42.67 17.84
C VAL A 757 -0.83 -43.49 17.70
N PHE A 758 -0.82 -44.51 16.88
CA PHE A 758 -1.94 -45.46 16.72
C PHE A 758 -1.51 -46.92 16.79
N LEU A 759 -0.21 -47.20 16.85
CA LEU A 759 0.34 -48.54 17.07
C LEU A 759 0.90 -48.69 18.47
N ARG A 760 0.67 -49.88 19.05
CA ARG A 760 1.42 -50.33 20.22
C ARG A 760 2.69 -51.01 19.77
N PRO A 761 3.70 -51.21 20.62
CA PRO A 761 4.95 -51.91 20.26
C PRO A 761 4.72 -53.33 19.73
N GLU A 762 3.66 -53.99 20.18
CA GLU A 762 3.27 -55.33 19.80
C GLU A 762 2.41 -55.45 18.52
N ASP A 763 1.81 -54.36 18.06
CA ASP A 763 0.89 -54.38 16.91
C ASP A 763 1.65 -54.49 15.58
N CYS A 764 1.16 -55.27 14.63
CA CYS A 764 1.72 -55.41 13.26
C CYS A 764 3.18 -55.84 13.25
N THR A 765 3.58 -56.72 14.17
CA THR A 765 4.93 -57.33 14.18
C THR A 765 4.91 -58.60 13.31
N PHE A 766 5.97 -58.82 12.56
CA PHE A 766 6.09 -59.97 11.63
C PHE A 766 7.35 -60.74 11.91
N THR A 767 7.24 -62.07 11.75
CA THR A 767 8.39 -62.96 11.81
C THR A 767 9.18 -62.89 10.50
N PRO A 768 10.46 -63.32 10.45
CA PRO A 768 11.21 -63.34 9.21
C PRO A 768 10.54 -64.14 8.09
N GLU A 769 9.85 -65.22 8.41
CA GLU A 769 9.12 -66.07 7.47
C GLU A 769 7.87 -65.38 6.88
N GLU A 770 7.19 -64.57 7.68
CA GLU A 770 6.04 -63.77 7.23
C GLU A 770 6.49 -62.57 6.39
N CYS A 771 7.67 -62.06 6.57
CA CYS A 771 8.27 -60.97 5.78
C CYS A 771 8.60 -61.41 4.36
N ASP A 772 8.96 -62.68 4.11
CA ASP A 772 9.30 -63.19 2.79
C ASP A 772 8.10 -63.19 1.80
N ASP A 773 6.89 -63.31 2.32
CA ASP A 773 5.61 -63.26 1.51
C ASP A 773 4.94 -61.87 1.51
N LEU A 774 5.51 -60.87 2.24
CA LEU A 774 4.93 -59.55 2.43
C LEU A 774 5.32 -58.62 1.28
N THR A 775 4.37 -57.89 0.71
CA THR A 775 4.64 -56.80 -0.23
C THR A 775 4.47 -55.43 0.45
N ALA A 776 5.09 -54.40 -0.10
CA ALA A 776 4.94 -53.02 0.41
C ALA A 776 3.46 -52.57 0.46
N ASP A 777 2.68 -52.92 -0.57
CA ASP A 777 1.25 -52.62 -0.62
C ASP A 777 0.45 -53.36 0.47
N GLN A 778 0.80 -54.63 0.75
CA GLN A 778 0.16 -55.37 1.83
C GLN A 778 0.48 -54.80 3.19
N LEU A 779 1.76 -54.41 3.44
CA LEU A 779 2.13 -53.74 4.69
C LEU A 779 1.40 -52.41 4.85
N THR A 780 1.36 -51.62 3.78
CA THR A 780 0.58 -50.36 3.77
C THR A 780 -0.88 -50.60 4.16
N ASN A 781 -1.55 -51.57 3.54
CA ASN A 781 -2.95 -51.89 3.82
C ASN A 781 -3.15 -52.35 5.28
N ILE A 782 -2.27 -53.17 5.80
CA ILE A 782 -2.35 -53.65 7.21
C ILE A 782 -2.21 -52.51 8.20
N LEU A 783 -1.26 -51.59 7.95
CA LEU A 783 -1.06 -50.43 8.81
C LEU A 783 -2.23 -49.42 8.68
N SER A 784 -2.76 -49.22 7.47
CA SER A 784 -3.92 -48.38 7.22
C SER A 784 -5.18 -48.93 7.90
N ASP A 785 -5.44 -50.21 7.78
CA ASP A 785 -6.57 -50.87 8.46
C ASP A 785 -6.50 -50.69 9.98
N GLN A 786 -5.31 -50.80 10.57
CA GLN A 786 -5.14 -50.57 12.00
C GLN A 786 -5.34 -49.09 12.37
N ALA A 787 -4.82 -48.16 11.58
CA ALA A 787 -5.05 -46.73 11.79
C ALA A 787 -6.53 -46.37 11.70
N HIS A 788 -7.25 -46.91 10.71
CA HIS A 788 -8.69 -46.66 10.52
C HIS A 788 -9.48 -47.20 11.71
N LYS A 789 -9.19 -48.40 12.23
CA LYS A 789 -9.83 -48.95 13.44
C LYS A 789 -9.68 -48.02 14.66
N VAL A 790 -8.47 -47.52 14.89
CA VAL A 790 -8.21 -46.61 16.02
C VAL A 790 -8.92 -45.27 15.82
N TYR A 791 -8.93 -44.74 14.57
CA TYR A 791 -9.61 -43.51 14.21
C TYR A 791 -11.14 -43.65 14.43
N GLU A 792 -11.77 -44.75 13.94
CA GLU A 792 -13.21 -44.99 14.11
C GLU A 792 -13.58 -45.18 15.59
N ALA A 793 -12.76 -45.89 16.37
CA ALA A 793 -12.96 -46.04 17.80
C ALA A 793 -12.90 -44.69 18.52
N LYS A 794 -12.02 -43.79 18.11
CA LYS A 794 -11.94 -42.42 18.62
C LYS A 794 -13.17 -41.59 18.24
N GLU A 795 -13.65 -41.72 17.01
CA GLU A 795 -14.86 -41.05 16.53
C GLU A 795 -16.10 -41.51 17.31
N GLN A 796 -16.23 -42.83 17.56
CA GLN A 796 -17.30 -43.38 18.38
C GLN A 796 -17.26 -42.88 19.83
N ALA A 797 -16.07 -42.73 20.40
CA ALA A 797 -15.88 -42.27 21.77
C ALA A 797 -16.24 -40.80 21.96
N LEU A 798 -15.89 -39.92 21.00
CA LEU A 798 -16.10 -38.48 21.06
C LEU A 798 -17.48 -38.07 20.49
N GLY A 799 -17.99 -38.83 19.55
CA GLY A 799 -19.12 -38.45 18.68
C GLY A 799 -18.70 -37.67 17.46
N SER A 800 -19.38 -37.93 16.32
CA SER A 800 -19.01 -37.33 15.03
C SER A 800 -18.93 -35.80 15.02
N PRO A 801 -19.82 -35.02 15.67
CA PRO A 801 -19.72 -33.55 15.65
C PRO A 801 -18.40 -33.01 16.27
N ILE A 802 -18.04 -33.55 17.43
CA ILE A 802 -16.80 -33.17 18.14
C ILE A 802 -15.57 -33.62 17.36
N MET A 803 -15.63 -34.82 16.76
CA MET A 803 -14.53 -35.31 15.93
C MET A 803 -14.31 -34.41 14.69
N ARG A 804 -15.39 -34.03 13.97
CA ARG A 804 -15.29 -33.08 12.82
C ARG A 804 -14.68 -31.75 13.22
N GLU A 805 -15.05 -31.19 14.36
CA GLU A 805 -14.47 -29.93 14.82
C GLU A 805 -13.01 -30.10 15.28
N LEU A 806 -12.67 -31.22 15.92
CA LEU A 806 -11.28 -31.54 16.27
C LEU A 806 -10.38 -31.60 15.02
N GLU A 807 -10.83 -32.26 13.96
CA GLU A 807 -10.11 -32.35 12.68
C GLU A 807 -9.88 -30.97 12.06
N ARG A 808 -10.92 -30.12 12.05
CA ARG A 808 -10.80 -28.74 11.55
C ARG A 808 -9.82 -27.92 12.37
N VAL A 809 -9.89 -27.99 13.71
CA VAL A 809 -8.98 -27.26 14.60
C VAL A 809 -7.54 -27.68 14.38
N VAL A 810 -7.28 -28.99 14.32
CA VAL A 810 -5.93 -29.53 14.13
C VAL A 810 -5.39 -29.17 12.75
N LEU A 811 -6.19 -29.33 11.69
CA LEU A 811 -5.78 -29.05 10.33
C LEU A 811 -5.49 -27.56 10.14
N LEU A 812 -6.38 -26.65 10.58
CA LEU A 812 -6.15 -25.20 10.49
C LEU A 812 -4.90 -24.78 11.25
N LYS A 813 -4.68 -25.30 12.46
CA LYS A 813 -3.51 -24.96 13.26
C LYS A 813 -2.21 -25.35 12.56
N ASN A 814 -2.14 -26.55 12.01
CA ASN A 814 -0.95 -27.05 11.33
C ASN A 814 -0.70 -26.29 10.02
N VAL A 815 -1.76 -26.07 9.22
CA VAL A 815 -1.66 -25.30 7.98
C VAL A 815 -1.16 -23.87 8.29
N ASP A 816 -1.76 -23.17 9.26
CA ASP A 816 -1.37 -21.79 9.58
C ASP A 816 0.07 -21.72 10.10
N SER A 817 0.48 -22.62 10.99
CA SER A 817 1.84 -22.64 11.52
C SER A 817 2.89 -22.90 10.43
N LYS A 818 2.71 -23.98 9.66
CA LYS A 818 3.67 -24.38 8.62
C LYS A 818 3.72 -23.36 7.46
N TRP A 819 2.58 -22.75 7.11
CA TRP A 819 2.52 -21.73 6.10
C TRP A 819 3.29 -20.47 6.50
N MET A 820 3.17 -20.01 7.76
CA MET A 820 3.94 -18.87 8.28
C MET A 820 5.44 -19.17 8.25
N ASP A 821 5.86 -20.38 8.67
CA ASP A 821 7.27 -20.78 8.62
C ASP A 821 7.78 -20.86 7.18
N HIS A 822 6.94 -21.31 6.25
CA HIS A 822 7.30 -21.40 4.83
C HIS A 822 7.47 -20.02 4.19
N ILE A 823 6.64 -19.03 4.53
CA ILE A 823 6.81 -17.65 4.05
C ILE A 823 8.18 -17.09 4.44
N ASP A 824 8.59 -17.31 5.70
CA ASP A 824 9.90 -16.87 6.18
C ASP A 824 11.02 -17.61 5.45
N ALA A 825 10.94 -18.92 5.30
CA ALA A 825 11.93 -19.73 4.60
C ALA A 825 12.06 -19.34 3.11
N MET A 826 10.96 -19.03 2.44
CA MET A 826 10.95 -18.54 1.06
C MET A 826 11.59 -17.13 0.95
N THR A 827 11.45 -16.31 1.97
CA THR A 827 12.12 -15.00 2.03
C THR A 827 13.64 -15.18 2.19
N GLU A 828 14.11 -16.09 3.03
CA GLU A 828 15.52 -16.42 3.18
C GLU A 828 16.11 -17.02 1.89
N LEU A 829 15.37 -17.92 1.23
CA LEU A 829 15.76 -18.47 -0.06
C LEU A 829 15.95 -17.35 -1.10
N ARG A 830 15.02 -16.41 -1.19
CA ARG A 830 15.10 -15.27 -2.11
C ARG A 830 16.37 -14.45 -1.89
N ASN A 831 16.75 -14.21 -0.63
CA ASN A 831 17.93 -13.42 -0.29
C ASN A 831 19.23 -14.13 -0.67
N GLY A 832 19.26 -15.46 -0.64
CA GLY A 832 20.45 -16.27 -0.97
C GLY A 832 20.56 -16.68 -2.43
N ILE A 833 19.45 -16.82 -3.15
CA ILE A 833 19.39 -17.46 -4.48
C ILE A 833 20.15 -16.68 -5.55
N GLY A 834 20.33 -15.35 -5.39
CA GLY A 834 21.10 -14.51 -6.30
C GLY A 834 22.53 -14.97 -6.52
N LEU A 835 23.13 -15.68 -5.55
CA LEU A 835 24.49 -16.26 -5.66
C LEU A 835 24.57 -17.36 -6.74
N ARG A 836 23.45 -17.99 -7.11
CA ARG A 836 23.39 -19.01 -8.19
C ARG A 836 23.75 -18.43 -9.57
N ALA A 837 23.59 -17.11 -9.76
CA ALA A 837 23.99 -16.43 -10.99
C ALA A 837 25.48 -16.59 -11.31
N TYR A 838 26.37 -16.71 -10.31
CA TYR A 838 27.79 -16.99 -10.51
C TYR A 838 28.03 -18.36 -11.15
N GLY A 839 27.12 -19.32 -10.92
CA GLY A 839 27.12 -20.64 -11.57
C GLY A 839 26.43 -20.66 -12.94
N GLN A 840 26.07 -19.49 -13.51
CA GLN A 840 25.34 -19.35 -14.78
C GLN A 840 23.92 -19.94 -14.74
N TYR A 841 23.33 -20.10 -13.56
CA TYR A 841 21.93 -20.47 -13.40
C TYR A 841 21.07 -19.20 -13.30
N ASP A 842 19.87 -19.26 -13.88
CA ASP A 842 18.88 -18.18 -13.70
C ASP A 842 18.32 -18.23 -12.25
N PRO A 843 18.53 -17.19 -11.44
CA PRO A 843 18.09 -17.19 -10.05
C PRO A 843 16.57 -17.38 -9.88
N VAL A 844 15.76 -16.89 -10.80
CA VAL A 844 14.28 -17.03 -10.74
C VAL A 844 13.88 -18.48 -11.00
N VAL A 845 14.54 -19.16 -11.95
CA VAL A 845 14.28 -20.58 -12.24
C VAL A 845 14.68 -21.46 -11.07
N GLU A 846 15.84 -21.20 -10.47
CA GLU A 846 16.31 -21.93 -9.29
C GLU A 846 15.41 -21.68 -8.07
N TYR A 847 14.99 -20.44 -7.85
CA TYR A 847 14.03 -20.10 -6.80
C TYR A 847 12.70 -20.84 -6.96
N LYS A 848 12.22 -20.93 -8.19
CA LYS A 848 10.99 -21.65 -8.50
C LYS A 848 11.15 -23.16 -8.21
N ARG A 849 12.28 -23.74 -8.56
CA ARG A 849 12.56 -25.18 -8.32
C ARG A 849 12.68 -25.48 -6.85
N GLU A 850 13.60 -24.79 -6.13
CA GLU A 850 13.81 -25.00 -4.70
C GLU A 850 12.55 -24.65 -3.90
N GLY A 851 11.85 -23.58 -4.26
CA GLY A 851 10.58 -23.20 -3.62
C GLY A 851 9.45 -24.21 -3.80
N PHE A 852 9.46 -24.96 -4.93
CA PHE A 852 8.53 -26.07 -5.14
C PHE A 852 8.85 -27.25 -4.23
N ASP A 853 10.12 -27.63 -4.16
CA ASP A 853 10.58 -28.72 -3.27
C ASP A 853 10.30 -28.39 -1.80
N MET A 854 10.52 -27.13 -1.37
CA MET A 854 10.18 -26.65 -0.02
C MET A 854 8.68 -26.68 0.25
N PHE A 855 7.86 -26.36 -0.73
CA PHE A 855 6.42 -26.38 -0.61
C PHE A 855 5.89 -27.81 -0.46
N ASP A 856 6.38 -28.74 -1.24
CA ASP A 856 6.03 -30.17 -1.14
C ASP A 856 6.41 -30.73 0.24
N ALA A 857 7.62 -30.43 0.72
CA ALA A 857 8.07 -30.80 2.07
C ALA A 857 7.18 -30.19 3.17
N MET A 858 6.70 -28.96 2.99
CA MET A 858 5.75 -28.33 3.91
C MET A 858 4.40 -29.06 3.90
N ILE A 859 3.86 -29.44 2.73
CA ILE A 859 2.60 -30.18 2.61
C ILE A 859 2.71 -31.54 3.29
N ASP A 860 3.85 -32.25 3.10
CA ASP A 860 4.10 -33.51 3.78
C ASP A 860 4.16 -33.34 5.31
N SER A 861 4.83 -32.31 5.78
CA SER A 861 4.89 -31.97 7.21
C SER A 861 3.49 -31.63 7.80
N ILE A 862 2.64 -30.89 7.05
CA ILE A 862 1.26 -30.63 7.46
C ILE A 862 0.48 -31.95 7.59
N ARG A 863 0.65 -32.86 6.64
CA ARG A 863 -0.01 -34.17 6.62
C ARG A 863 0.40 -35.01 7.84
N GLU A 864 1.71 -35.18 8.05
CA GLU A 864 2.26 -35.97 9.16
C GLU A 864 1.85 -35.39 10.53
N ASP A 865 2.02 -34.09 10.75
CA ASP A 865 1.67 -33.45 12.01
C ASP A 865 0.15 -33.48 12.27
N THR A 866 -0.67 -33.36 11.23
CA THR A 866 -2.12 -33.45 11.33
C THR A 866 -2.54 -34.85 11.75
N VAL A 867 -2.06 -35.90 11.09
CA VAL A 867 -2.30 -37.29 11.44
C VAL A 867 -1.88 -37.56 12.90
N ARG A 868 -0.64 -37.19 13.24
CA ARG A 868 -0.11 -37.37 14.60
C ARG A 868 -0.96 -36.66 15.65
N MET A 869 -1.35 -35.41 15.43
CA MET A 869 -2.14 -34.65 16.40
C MET A 869 -3.55 -35.18 16.53
N ILE A 870 -4.18 -35.63 15.45
CA ILE A 870 -5.54 -36.24 15.51
C ILE A 870 -5.55 -37.47 16.41
N PHE A 871 -4.55 -38.35 16.33
CA PHE A 871 -4.48 -39.53 17.18
C PHE A 871 -4.13 -39.19 18.63
N LEU A 872 -3.21 -38.25 18.88
CA LEU A 872 -2.72 -37.93 20.23
C LEU A 872 -3.63 -36.96 21.00
N ALA A 873 -4.45 -36.16 20.33
CA ALA A 873 -5.30 -35.17 20.97
C ALA A 873 -6.29 -35.80 21.95
N GLN A 874 -6.29 -35.31 23.19
CA GLN A 874 -7.25 -35.71 24.22
C GLN A 874 -8.22 -34.57 24.46
N VAL A 875 -9.50 -34.79 24.19
CA VAL A 875 -10.56 -33.85 24.50
C VAL A 875 -10.97 -34.03 25.96
N ARG A 876 -10.66 -33.10 26.86
CA ARG A 876 -10.85 -33.19 28.31
C ARG A 876 -12.28 -32.90 28.76
N THR A 877 -13.09 -32.26 27.94
CA THR A 877 -14.49 -31.90 28.21
C THR A 877 -15.33 -32.28 27.00
N ARG A 878 -16.64 -32.57 27.24
CA ARG A 878 -17.59 -32.78 26.13
C ARG A 878 -17.97 -31.49 25.39
N GLU A 879 -17.25 -30.40 25.60
CA GLU A 879 -17.41 -29.15 24.84
C GLU A 879 -16.63 -29.23 23.53
N GLU A 880 -17.13 -28.53 22.52
CA GLU A 880 -16.46 -28.43 21.23
C GLU A 880 -15.06 -27.81 21.39
N PRO A 881 -14.02 -28.35 20.72
CA PRO A 881 -12.70 -27.77 20.74
C PRO A 881 -12.72 -26.32 20.23
N LYS A 882 -12.08 -25.41 20.96
CA LYS A 882 -12.00 -24.00 20.55
C LYS A 882 -10.83 -23.82 19.60
N ARG A 883 -11.07 -23.08 18.53
CA ARG A 883 -10.03 -22.67 17.58
C ARG A 883 -9.24 -21.50 18.19
N GLU A 884 -7.92 -21.57 18.11
CA GLU A 884 -7.01 -20.52 18.57
C GLU A 884 -6.14 -20.04 17.41
N GLN A 885 -5.91 -18.75 17.31
CA GLN A 885 -4.96 -18.22 16.34
C GLN A 885 -3.53 -18.61 16.74
N VAL A 886 -2.76 -19.10 15.78
CA VAL A 886 -1.36 -19.50 15.96
C VAL A 886 -0.50 -18.28 16.32
N ALA A 887 -0.79 -17.12 15.71
CA ALA A 887 -0.11 -15.87 16.01
C ALA A 887 -1.10 -14.69 15.96
N LYS A 888 -0.82 -13.65 16.74
CA LYS A 888 -1.61 -12.41 16.76
C LYS A 888 -0.92 -11.34 15.97
N GLU A 889 -1.70 -10.60 15.19
CA GLU A 889 -1.22 -9.40 14.49
C GLU A 889 -0.69 -8.38 15.49
N THR A 890 0.54 -7.88 15.27
CA THR A 890 1.17 -6.80 16.04
C THR A 890 1.47 -5.58 15.20
N GLY A 891 1.40 -5.70 13.88
CA GLY A 891 1.61 -4.62 12.93
C GLY A 891 1.23 -5.02 11.52
N ALA A 892 0.91 -4.04 10.71
CA ALA A 892 0.65 -4.19 9.29
C ALA A 892 1.55 -3.21 8.52
N ALA A 893 2.18 -3.65 7.45
CA ALA A 893 3.04 -2.84 6.60
C ALA A 893 2.56 -2.88 5.14
N GLY A 894 2.28 -1.74 4.59
CA GLY A 894 1.87 -1.55 3.20
C GLY A 894 2.04 -0.08 2.78
N ALA A 895 1.92 0.33 1.50
CA ALA A 895 2.10 1.72 1.06
C ALA A 895 0.87 2.58 1.33
N THR A 896 0.94 3.59 2.11
CA THR A 896 0.16 4.80 2.39
C THR A 896 -0.49 4.96 3.77
N ASP A 897 -0.47 6.19 4.16
CA ASP A 897 -1.25 7.01 5.07
C ASP A 897 -1.87 6.28 6.27
N GLY A 898 -1.04 6.16 7.31
CA GLY A 898 -1.52 5.82 8.63
C GLY A 898 -1.60 7.05 9.50
N SER A 899 -2.70 7.77 9.49
CA SER A 899 -3.07 8.62 10.61
C SER A 899 -3.55 7.74 11.77
N VAL A 900 -2.66 6.88 12.28
CA VAL A 900 -2.90 6.26 13.57
C VAL A 900 -2.45 7.25 14.62
N LYS A 901 -3.38 7.98 15.21
CA LYS A 901 -3.22 8.37 16.60
C LYS A 901 -3.15 7.06 17.39
N ALA A 902 -1.94 6.59 17.69
CA ALA A 902 -1.77 5.68 18.80
C ALA A 902 -2.38 6.43 20.01
N GLU A 903 -3.54 5.98 20.48
CA GLU A 903 -3.98 6.41 21.81
C GLU A 903 -2.79 6.14 22.72
N PRO A 904 -2.27 7.18 23.43
CA PRO A 904 -1.24 6.93 24.40
C PRO A 904 -1.86 5.97 25.39
N LYS A 905 -1.38 4.72 25.44
CA LYS A 905 -1.63 3.86 26.58
C LYS A 905 -1.14 4.68 27.78
N ARG A 906 -2.07 5.33 28.46
CA ARG A 906 -1.78 6.04 29.70
C ARG A 906 -1.18 5.00 30.63
N ALA A 907 0.13 5.02 30.78
CA ALA A 907 0.75 4.44 31.96
C ALA A 907 -0.01 5.06 33.11
N GLY A 908 -0.73 4.24 33.88
CA GLY A 908 -1.50 4.71 35.00
C GLY A 908 -0.62 5.63 35.80
N LYS A 909 -1.09 6.85 36.17
CA LYS A 909 -0.31 7.81 36.94
C LYS A 909 0.35 7.05 38.08
N LYS A 910 1.71 7.05 38.12
CA LYS A 910 2.44 6.50 39.27
C LYS A 910 1.79 7.07 40.54
N PRO A 911 1.32 6.22 41.47
CA PRO A 911 0.74 6.73 42.71
C PRO A 911 1.77 7.60 43.44
N GLY A 912 1.35 8.74 43.91
CA GLY A 912 2.20 9.58 44.70
C GLY A 912 2.59 8.85 46.01
N PRO A 913 3.73 9.15 46.63
CA PRO A 913 4.21 8.44 47.83
C PRO A 913 3.19 8.40 48.99
N ASN A 914 2.28 9.37 49.01
CA ASN A 914 1.27 9.52 50.07
C ASN A 914 -0.14 9.03 49.68
N ASP A 915 -0.33 8.63 48.43
CA ASP A 915 -1.63 8.14 47.95
C ASP A 915 -1.99 6.77 48.55
N PRO A 916 -3.27 6.39 48.57
CA PRO A 916 -3.68 5.05 48.98
C PRO A 916 -3.02 4.02 48.03
N CYS A 917 -2.51 2.93 48.61
CA CYS A 917 -1.84 1.92 47.79
C CYS A 917 -2.84 1.21 46.85
N PRO A 918 -2.56 1.08 45.56
CA PRO A 918 -3.44 0.42 44.57
C PRO A 918 -3.74 -1.06 44.88
N CYS A 919 -2.92 -1.69 45.73
CA CYS A 919 -3.14 -3.08 46.17
C CYS A 919 -4.35 -3.26 47.12
N GLY A 920 -5.10 -2.22 47.46
CA GLY A 920 -6.28 -2.29 48.32
C GLY A 920 -5.98 -2.46 49.80
N SER A 921 -4.73 -2.36 50.26
CA SER A 921 -4.32 -2.56 51.66
C SER A 921 -4.71 -1.41 52.62
N GLY A 922 -5.27 -0.32 52.10
CA GLY A 922 -5.60 0.89 52.89
C GLY A 922 -4.39 1.68 53.40
N LYS A 923 -3.18 1.24 53.16
CA LYS A 923 -1.94 1.92 53.55
C LYS A 923 -1.47 2.88 52.45
N LYS A 924 -0.71 3.93 52.83
CA LYS A 924 -0.07 4.82 51.86
C LYS A 924 0.93 4.04 51.03
N TYR A 925 1.02 4.36 49.72
CA TYR A 925 1.84 3.66 48.74
C TYR A 925 3.31 3.50 49.22
N LYS A 926 3.94 4.56 49.77
CA LYS A 926 5.30 4.52 50.32
C LYS A 926 5.51 3.57 51.50
N LYS A 927 4.41 3.15 52.18
CA LYS A 927 4.46 2.21 53.30
C LYS A 927 3.93 0.82 52.93
N CYS A 928 3.69 0.53 51.70
CA CYS A 928 3.17 -0.75 51.20
C CYS A 928 3.96 -1.24 49.98
N CYS A 929 3.41 -1.10 48.76
CA CYS A 929 4.00 -1.70 47.57
C CYS A 929 5.32 -1.03 47.14
N TYR A 930 5.54 0.25 47.43
CA TYR A 930 6.80 0.94 47.13
C TYR A 930 8.04 0.27 47.76
N LEU A 931 7.87 -0.47 48.85
CA LEU A 931 8.94 -1.18 49.55
C LEU A 931 9.15 -2.61 49.01
N LYS A 932 8.30 -3.09 48.08
CA LYS A 932 8.41 -4.44 47.54
C LYS A 932 9.32 -4.45 46.31
N PRO A 933 10.15 -5.51 46.13
CA PRO A 933 11.02 -5.64 44.92
C PRO A 933 10.25 -5.68 43.62
N ASP A 934 9.04 -6.27 43.65
CA ASP A 934 8.15 -6.49 42.49
C ASP A 934 7.06 -5.43 42.35
N ASP A 935 7.34 -4.18 42.70
CA ASP A 935 6.37 -3.10 42.56
C ASP A 935 6.09 -2.79 41.08
N PRO A 936 4.85 -3.01 40.55
CA PRO A 936 4.51 -2.80 39.15
C PRO A 936 4.58 -1.34 38.69
N TYR A 937 4.82 -0.42 39.63
CA TYR A 937 4.91 1.05 39.39
C TYR A 937 6.34 1.59 39.57
N LYS A 938 7.33 0.75 39.88
CA LYS A 938 8.74 1.11 39.84
C LYS A 938 9.23 1.15 38.39
#